data_9a3519494f0a519f0be31d6eca9aff1a
#
_entry.id   9a3519494f0a519f0be31d6eca9aff1a
#
_cell.length_a   1.000
_cell.length_b   1.000
_cell.length_c   1.000
_cell.angle_alpha   90.00
_cell.angle_beta   90.00
_cell.angle_gamma   90.00
#
_symmetry.space_group_name_H-M   'P 1'
#
loop_
_entity.id
_entity.type
_entity.pdbx_description
1 polymer ?
#
loop_
_entity_poly.entity_id
_entity_poly.type
_entity_poly.pdbx_seq_one_letter_code
_entity_poly.pdbx_strand_id
1 'polypeptide(L)'
;MNMLALVAPVLGIVALLFAYSLSAKVSKQDAGTDRMKEIAAFIHEGAQAFLVAEYKILIVFVAVLFVGVGFGISWLTAVAFLLGALFSTVAGYCGMNVATKANVRTAAAAKDSGMNKALSIAFSGGAVMGMCVVGLGLLGCGIVWLVTGDSNVLSGFSLGASSIALFARVGGGIYTKAADVGADLVGKVETGIPEDDPRNPATIADNVGDNVGDVAGMGADLFESYVGSIVSAITLGAVTYSITGAVFPLLLAAVGIAAAIIGTFFVKGDENASPHKALKTGTYVSSAVVIVASLVMSRVFFGNFKAAFAIIFGLVVGVLIGIITEVYTSGDYRFVKKIALQSETGSATTVISGLAVGMHSTAVPVLLISVGIIGAYMADGLYGIALAAVGMLSTTGITVAVDAYGPIADNAGGIAEMSGLPRSVRNITDRLDAVGNTTAAMGKGFAIGSAALTALALFVSYAEAVKLFDTGIDLLNYKVIVGLFIGGMLPFFFSALTMDSVSKAAYKMIEEVRRQFRTIPGILEGTGKPDYTSCVAISTQAALHEMLVPGVLAVIAPMGVGILLGTAALGGLLAGSLVTGVLMALFMSNAGGAWDNAKKYIEEGNHGGKGSEAHRAAVVGDTVGDPFKDTSGPSINILIKLMTVVALVFAPVFLLVNAGMGLL
;
A
#
# COMPACT_ATOMS: atom_id res chain seq x y z
N MET A 1 2.75 33.21 -9.82
CA MET A 1 2.33 31.98 -9.13
C MET A 1 2.19 30.81 -10.12
N ASN A 2 1.47 30.92 -11.25
CA ASN A 2 1.37 29.81 -12.22
C ASN A 2 2.74 29.32 -12.76
N MET A 3 3.72 30.22 -12.94
CA MET A 3 5.08 29.81 -13.32
C MET A 3 5.79 28.97 -12.26
N LEU A 4 5.48 29.16 -10.97
CA LEU A 4 6.03 28.31 -9.90
C LEU A 4 5.45 26.90 -9.91
N ALA A 5 4.23 26.71 -10.43
CA ALA A 5 3.67 25.39 -10.60
C ALA A 5 4.46 24.50 -11.59
N LEU A 6 5.29 25.09 -12.47
CA LEU A 6 6.22 24.37 -13.35
C LEU A 6 7.28 23.57 -12.56
N VAL A 7 7.56 23.95 -11.31
CA VAL A 7 8.48 23.20 -10.45
C VAL A 7 7.97 21.77 -10.23
N ALA A 8 6.66 21.56 -10.16
CA ALA A 8 6.07 20.24 -9.92
C ALA A 8 6.43 19.23 -11.03
N PRO A 9 6.09 19.45 -12.32
CA PRO A 9 6.46 18.51 -13.36
C PRO A 9 7.98 18.39 -13.54
N VAL A 10 8.75 19.47 -13.32
CA VAL A 10 10.22 19.40 -13.39
C VAL A 10 10.78 18.47 -12.33
N LEU A 11 10.37 18.60 -11.06
CA LEU A 11 10.81 17.70 -10.00
C LEU A 11 10.25 16.28 -10.18
N GLY A 12 9.06 16.12 -10.74
CA GLY A 12 8.56 14.82 -11.17
C GLY A 12 9.49 14.12 -12.16
N ILE A 13 9.96 14.85 -13.19
CA ILE A 13 10.95 14.34 -14.17
C ILE A 13 12.28 14.04 -13.48
N VAL A 14 12.76 14.88 -12.58
CA VAL A 14 14.00 14.63 -11.82
C VAL A 14 13.88 13.33 -11.00
N ALA A 15 12.75 13.08 -10.35
CA ALA A 15 12.50 11.81 -9.64
C ALA A 15 12.58 10.60 -10.59
N LEU A 16 11.99 10.70 -11.78
CA LEU A 16 12.02 9.62 -12.79
C LEU A 16 13.43 9.39 -13.35
N LEU A 17 14.19 10.44 -13.57
CA LEU A 17 15.61 10.32 -13.99
C LEU A 17 16.45 9.68 -12.89
N PHE A 18 16.19 10.03 -11.62
CA PHE A 18 16.85 9.41 -10.49
C PHE A 18 16.46 7.93 -10.36
N ALA A 19 15.16 7.57 -10.51
CA ALA A 19 14.70 6.19 -10.59
C ALA A 19 15.39 5.41 -11.70
N TYR A 20 15.51 5.99 -12.90
CA TYR A 20 16.23 5.38 -14.00
C TYR A 20 17.71 5.12 -13.67
N SER A 21 18.38 6.07 -13.02
CA SER A 21 19.77 5.90 -12.60
C SER A 21 19.96 4.77 -11.60
N LEU A 22 19.03 4.64 -10.64
CA LEU A 22 19.01 3.53 -9.67
C LEU A 22 18.72 2.19 -10.35
N SER A 23 17.75 2.14 -11.26
CA SER A 23 17.43 0.96 -12.06
C SER A 23 18.64 0.48 -12.89
N ALA A 24 19.35 1.42 -13.54
CA ALA A 24 20.57 1.12 -14.28
C ALA A 24 21.69 0.58 -13.35
N LYS A 25 21.81 1.16 -12.14
CA LYS A 25 22.77 0.70 -11.12
C LYS A 25 22.47 -0.73 -10.66
N VAL A 26 21.19 -1.04 -10.40
CA VAL A 26 20.74 -2.40 -10.03
C VAL A 26 21.00 -3.37 -11.17
N SER A 27 20.61 -3.03 -12.40
CA SER A 27 20.75 -3.90 -13.58
C SER A 27 22.20 -4.26 -13.93
N LYS A 28 23.17 -3.41 -13.56
CA LYS A 28 24.60 -3.65 -13.76
C LYS A 28 25.22 -4.62 -12.74
N GLN A 29 24.53 -4.93 -11.65
CA GLN A 29 25.04 -5.89 -10.64
C GLN A 29 24.94 -7.32 -11.20
N ASP A 30 25.81 -8.19 -10.72
CA ASP A 30 25.81 -9.61 -11.09
C ASP A 30 24.51 -10.28 -10.61
N ALA A 31 23.94 -11.12 -11.45
CA ALA A 31 22.77 -11.93 -11.16
C ALA A 31 23.10 -13.33 -10.61
N GLY A 32 24.37 -13.62 -10.37
CA GLY A 32 24.85 -14.87 -9.76
C GLY A 32 24.87 -16.06 -10.73
N THR A 33 24.62 -17.26 -10.18
CA THR A 33 24.72 -18.52 -10.90
C THR A 33 23.60 -18.70 -11.94
N ASP A 34 23.78 -19.63 -12.86
CA ASP A 34 22.78 -19.92 -13.89
C ASP A 34 21.44 -20.42 -13.27
N ARG A 35 21.51 -21.17 -12.17
CA ARG A 35 20.32 -21.60 -11.43
C ARG A 35 19.58 -20.42 -10.82
N MET A 36 20.26 -19.45 -10.24
CA MET A 36 19.67 -18.23 -9.71
C MET A 36 18.97 -17.44 -10.83
N LYS A 37 19.60 -17.33 -12.01
CA LYS A 37 19.02 -16.65 -13.18
C LYS A 37 17.78 -17.36 -13.72
N GLU A 38 17.78 -18.70 -13.73
CA GLU A 38 16.63 -19.51 -14.14
C GLU A 38 15.41 -19.26 -13.21
N ILE A 39 15.61 -19.31 -11.89
CA ILE A 39 14.56 -19.05 -10.91
C ILE A 39 14.05 -17.60 -11.02
N ALA A 40 14.95 -16.63 -11.12
CA ALA A 40 14.60 -15.24 -11.31
C ALA A 40 13.81 -15.00 -12.61
N ALA A 41 14.10 -15.76 -13.68
CA ALA A 41 13.33 -15.69 -14.91
C ALA A 41 11.90 -16.18 -14.72
N PHE A 42 11.67 -17.31 -14.01
CA PHE A 42 10.32 -17.79 -13.71
C PHE A 42 9.52 -16.77 -12.88
N ILE A 43 10.14 -16.15 -11.87
CA ILE A 43 9.50 -15.12 -11.05
C ILE A 43 9.16 -13.90 -11.92
N HIS A 44 10.08 -13.44 -12.75
CA HIS A 44 9.87 -12.28 -13.61
C HIS A 44 8.78 -12.51 -14.66
N GLU A 45 8.80 -13.67 -15.32
CA GLU A 45 7.79 -14.07 -16.32
C GLU A 45 6.40 -14.20 -15.67
N GLY A 46 6.33 -14.82 -14.49
CA GLY A 46 5.09 -14.95 -13.73
C GLY A 46 4.49 -13.60 -13.34
N ALA A 47 5.32 -12.69 -12.83
CA ALA A 47 4.89 -11.34 -12.46
C ALA A 47 4.43 -10.52 -13.67
N GLN A 48 5.11 -10.62 -14.80
CA GLN A 48 4.68 -9.99 -16.05
C GLN A 48 3.38 -10.59 -16.59
N ALA A 49 3.23 -11.92 -16.54
CA ALA A 49 2.01 -12.59 -16.99
C ALA A 49 0.79 -12.14 -16.18
N PHE A 50 0.93 -12.01 -14.85
CA PHE A 50 -0.12 -11.48 -13.99
C PHE A 50 -0.50 -10.05 -14.39
N LEU A 51 0.46 -9.12 -14.47
CA LEU A 51 0.16 -7.72 -14.81
C LEU A 51 -0.49 -7.57 -16.18
N VAL A 52 -0.02 -8.30 -17.19
CA VAL A 52 -0.63 -8.27 -18.53
C VAL A 52 -2.07 -8.76 -18.49
N ALA A 53 -2.36 -9.80 -17.71
CA ALA A 53 -3.70 -10.35 -17.57
C ALA A 53 -4.62 -9.39 -16.79
N GLU A 54 -4.12 -8.77 -15.72
CA GLU A 54 -4.80 -7.75 -14.93
C GLU A 54 -5.15 -6.53 -15.78
N TYR A 55 -4.19 -5.99 -16.53
CA TYR A 55 -4.41 -4.80 -17.37
C TYR A 55 -5.46 -5.03 -18.46
N LYS A 56 -5.59 -6.24 -19.01
CA LYS A 56 -6.68 -6.55 -19.96
C LYS A 56 -8.07 -6.40 -19.35
N ILE A 57 -8.24 -6.74 -18.09
CA ILE A 57 -9.51 -6.56 -17.37
C ILE A 57 -9.70 -5.09 -17.02
N LEU A 58 -8.65 -4.43 -16.53
CA LEU A 58 -8.69 -3.03 -16.15
C LEU A 58 -9.01 -2.10 -17.31
N ILE A 59 -8.56 -2.39 -18.54
CA ILE A 59 -8.92 -1.61 -19.73
C ILE A 59 -10.44 -1.54 -19.92
N VAL A 60 -11.17 -2.64 -19.69
CA VAL A 60 -12.64 -2.65 -19.81
C VAL A 60 -13.27 -1.77 -18.73
N PHE A 61 -12.84 -1.92 -17.48
CA PHE A 61 -13.34 -1.11 -16.36
C PHE A 61 -13.04 0.39 -16.57
N VAL A 62 -11.82 0.72 -16.95
CA VAL A 62 -11.38 2.10 -17.24
C VAL A 62 -12.17 2.68 -18.41
N ALA A 63 -12.41 1.90 -19.47
CA ALA A 63 -13.21 2.38 -20.61
C ALA A 63 -14.65 2.69 -20.22
N VAL A 64 -15.29 1.87 -19.39
CA VAL A 64 -16.65 2.12 -18.88
C VAL A 64 -16.70 3.40 -18.05
N LEU A 65 -15.78 3.57 -17.11
CA LEU A 65 -15.71 4.79 -16.30
C LEU A 65 -15.33 6.02 -17.12
N PHE A 66 -14.42 5.90 -18.08
CA PHE A 66 -14.06 6.99 -18.99
C PHE A 66 -15.27 7.55 -19.72
N VAL A 67 -16.10 6.65 -20.28
CA VAL A 67 -17.34 7.02 -20.96
C VAL A 67 -18.34 7.63 -19.96
N GLY A 68 -18.48 7.02 -18.77
CA GLY A 68 -19.37 7.51 -17.71
C GLY A 68 -19.00 8.92 -17.23
N VAL A 69 -17.72 9.18 -17.00
CA VAL A 69 -17.21 10.51 -16.61
C VAL A 69 -17.34 11.50 -17.77
N GLY A 70 -17.05 11.06 -19.01
CA GLY A 70 -17.15 11.91 -20.20
C GLY A 70 -18.55 12.47 -20.44
N PHE A 71 -19.57 11.62 -20.36
CA PHE A 71 -20.97 12.02 -20.52
C PHE A 71 -21.58 12.63 -19.26
N GLY A 72 -21.20 12.14 -18.07
CA GLY A 72 -21.78 12.59 -16.80
C GLY A 72 -21.20 13.92 -16.30
N ILE A 73 -19.93 14.19 -16.56
CA ILE A 73 -19.20 15.35 -16.02
C ILE A 73 -18.61 16.20 -17.16
N SER A 74 -17.47 15.76 -17.72
CA SER A 74 -16.83 16.41 -18.86
C SER A 74 -15.80 15.50 -19.52
N TRP A 75 -15.57 15.68 -20.81
CA TRP A 75 -14.51 14.94 -21.53
C TRP A 75 -13.11 15.31 -21.06
N LEU A 76 -12.91 16.54 -20.56
CA LEU A 76 -11.62 16.96 -20.03
C LEU A 76 -11.29 16.22 -18.72
N THR A 77 -12.29 16.06 -17.84
CA THR A 77 -12.17 15.25 -16.61
C THR A 77 -11.94 13.77 -16.94
N ALA A 78 -12.61 13.26 -18.00
CA ALA A 78 -12.41 11.89 -18.46
C ALA A 78 -10.96 11.66 -18.97
N VAL A 79 -10.39 12.61 -19.70
CA VAL A 79 -8.98 12.53 -20.14
C VAL A 79 -8.02 12.58 -18.94
N ALA A 80 -8.29 13.43 -17.94
CA ALA A 80 -7.51 13.46 -16.71
C ALA A 80 -7.62 12.13 -15.95
N PHE A 81 -8.79 11.52 -15.89
CA PHE A 81 -9.02 10.18 -15.34
C PHE A 81 -8.16 9.13 -16.05
N LEU A 82 -8.16 9.12 -17.37
CA LEU A 82 -7.36 8.18 -18.16
C LEU A 82 -5.86 8.37 -17.90
N LEU A 83 -5.41 9.63 -17.77
CA LEU A 83 -4.02 9.95 -17.46
C LEU A 83 -3.63 9.45 -16.05
N GLY A 84 -4.51 9.61 -15.05
CA GLY A 84 -4.30 9.08 -13.69
C GLY A 84 -4.19 7.56 -13.66
N ALA A 85 -5.09 6.88 -14.37
CA ALA A 85 -5.04 5.44 -14.52
C ALA A 85 -3.74 4.96 -15.20
N LEU A 86 -3.34 5.63 -16.28
CA LEU A 86 -2.09 5.31 -16.98
C LEU A 86 -0.86 5.49 -16.08
N PHE A 87 -0.76 6.61 -15.35
CA PHE A 87 0.41 6.90 -14.52
C PHE A 87 0.50 5.95 -13.32
N SER A 88 -0.61 5.58 -12.70
CA SER A 88 -0.65 4.56 -11.65
C SER A 88 -0.17 3.20 -12.16
N THR A 89 -0.66 2.78 -13.34
CA THR A 89 -0.25 1.54 -14.03
C THR A 89 1.24 1.53 -14.33
N VAL A 90 1.78 2.63 -14.88
CA VAL A 90 3.21 2.76 -15.22
C VAL A 90 4.06 2.74 -13.96
N ALA A 91 3.64 3.38 -12.85
CA ALA A 91 4.36 3.34 -11.59
C ALA A 91 4.51 1.91 -11.06
N GLY A 92 3.41 1.15 -11.00
CA GLY A 92 3.40 -0.25 -10.59
C GLY A 92 4.28 -1.13 -11.48
N TYR A 93 4.15 -0.99 -12.80
CA TYR A 93 4.95 -1.75 -13.76
C TYR A 93 6.45 -1.49 -13.62
N CYS A 94 6.86 -0.22 -13.55
CA CYS A 94 8.27 0.14 -13.42
C CYS A 94 8.86 -0.36 -12.10
N GLY A 95 8.16 -0.21 -10.99
CA GLY A 95 8.60 -0.68 -9.68
C GLY A 95 8.78 -2.19 -9.64
N MET A 96 7.76 -2.95 -10.05
CA MET A 96 7.81 -4.42 -10.10
C MET A 96 8.92 -4.93 -11.03
N ASN A 97 9.08 -4.34 -12.22
CA ASN A 97 10.10 -4.77 -13.17
C ASN A 97 11.53 -4.60 -12.62
N VAL A 98 11.76 -3.57 -11.80
CA VAL A 98 13.06 -3.38 -11.16
C VAL A 98 13.19 -4.24 -9.90
N ALA A 99 12.13 -4.44 -9.13
CA ALA A 99 12.12 -5.32 -7.96
C ALA A 99 12.50 -6.75 -8.34
N THR A 100 11.86 -7.33 -9.37
CA THR A 100 12.19 -8.68 -9.87
C THR A 100 13.64 -8.83 -10.32
N LYS A 101 14.25 -7.76 -10.84
CA LYS A 101 15.69 -7.74 -11.18
C LYS A 101 16.58 -7.58 -9.93
N ALA A 102 16.10 -6.86 -8.93
CA ALA A 102 16.84 -6.65 -7.68
C ALA A 102 16.87 -7.91 -6.82
N ASN A 103 15.82 -8.74 -6.82
CA ASN A 103 15.70 -9.96 -6.04
C ASN A 103 16.94 -10.86 -6.18
N VAL A 104 17.22 -11.30 -7.41
CA VAL A 104 18.36 -12.20 -7.69
C VAL A 104 19.73 -11.52 -7.45
N ARG A 105 19.83 -10.23 -7.71
CA ARG A 105 21.07 -9.46 -7.49
C ARG A 105 21.36 -9.22 -6.03
N THR A 106 20.31 -9.12 -5.20
CA THR A 106 20.42 -9.07 -3.74
C THR A 106 20.94 -10.39 -3.21
N ALA A 107 20.39 -11.52 -3.67
CA ALA A 107 20.89 -12.86 -3.33
C ALA A 107 22.34 -13.08 -3.76
N ALA A 108 22.71 -12.67 -4.98
CA ALA A 108 24.07 -12.76 -5.48
C ALA A 108 25.04 -11.89 -4.66
N ALA A 109 24.63 -10.67 -4.31
CA ALA A 109 25.45 -9.79 -3.48
C ALA A 109 25.61 -10.33 -2.05
N ALA A 110 24.57 -10.94 -1.47
CA ALA A 110 24.66 -11.60 -0.18
C ALA A 110 25.71 -12.73 -0.18
N LYS A 111 25.78 -13.49 -1.30
CA LYS A 111 26.76 -14.56 -1.50
C LYS A 111 28.19 -14.02 -1.66
N ASP A 112 28.39 -13.01 -2.51
CA ASP A 112 29.74 -12.65 -2.97
C ASP A 112 30.32 -11.41 -2.27
N SER A 113 29.49 -10.55 -1.67
CA SER A 113 29.87 -9.24 -1.13
C SER A 113 29.30 -8.94 0.27
N GLY A 114 28.46 -9.83 0.82
CA GLY A 114 27.92 -9.71 2.17
C GLY A 114 26.74 -8.74 2.32
N MET A 115 26.36 -8.53 3.57
CA MET A 115 25.13 -7.83 4.01
C MET A 115 24.98 -6.42 3.45
N ASN A 116 26.01 -5.60 3.50
CA ASN A 116 25.94 -4.19 3.15
C ASN A 116 25.64 -3.97 1.67
N LYS A 117 26.25 -4.78 0.81
CA LYS A 117 26.02 -4.71 -0.64
C LYS A 117 24.63 -5.21 -0.98
N ALA A 118 24.18 -6.30 -0.36
CA ALA A 118 22.83 -6.84 -0.51
C ALA A 118 21.77 -5.81 -0.09
N LEU A 119 21.92 -5.18 1.09
CA LEU A 119 21.07 -4.08 1.55
C LEU A 119 20.99 -2.93 0.54
N SER A 120 22.16 -2.49 0.02
CA SER A 120 22.22 -1.39 -0.94
C SER A 120 21.49 -1.70 -2.24
N ILE A 121 21.50 -2.95 -2.71
CA ILE A 121 20.82 -3.37 -3.94
C ILE A 121 19.32 -3.47 -3.70
N ALA A 122 18.89 -4.15 -2.63
CA ALA A 122 17.49 -4.28 -2.27
C ALA A 122 16.84 -2.91 -2.05
N PHE A 123 17.47 -2.03 -1.27
CA PHE A 123 17.00 -0.67 -1.06
C PHE A 123 16.98 0.17 -2.36
N SER A 124 17.99 0.01 -3.25
CA SER A 124 17.98 0.71 -4.53
C SER A 124 16.82 0.25 -5.42
N GLY A 125 16.45 -1.04 -5.38
CA GLY A 125 15.28 -1.59 -6.05
C GLY A 125 13.98 -0.98 -5.52
N GLY A 126 13.82 -0.94 -4.20
CA GLY A 126 12.67 -0.29 -3.55
C GLY A 126 12.59 1.22 -3.82
N ALA A 127 13.74 1.91 -3.85
CA ALA A 127 13.80 3.34 -4.14
C ALA A 127 13.35 3.69 -5.57
N VAL A 128 13.51 2.79 -6.54
CA VAL A 128 12.93 2.97 -7.87
C VAL A 128 11.41 3.05 -7.79
N MET A 129 10.77 2.15 -7.03
CA MET A 129 9.31 2.19 -6.82
C MET A 129 8.89 3.52 -6.17
N GLY A 130 9.56 3.91 -5.08
CA GLY A 130 9.27 5.17 -4.39
C GLY A 130 9.37 6.39 -5.29
N MET A 131 10.42 6.48 -6.11
CA MET A 131 10.62 7.59 -7.03
C MET A 131 9.63 7.58 -8.21
N CYS A 132 9.21 6.40 -8.70
CA CYS A 132 8.16 6.30 -9.70
C CYS A 132 6.81 6.77 -9.16
N VAL A 133 6.45 6.38 -7.93
CA VAL A 133 5.22 6.82 -7.28
C VAL A 133 5.15 8.35 -7.15
N VAL A 134 6.14 8.97 -6.50
CA VAL A 134 6.10 10.42 -6.29
C VAL A 134 6.36 11.20 -7.56
N GLY A 135 7.22 10.68 -8.44
CA GLY A 135 7.57 11.33 -9.71
C GLY A 135 6.39 11.40 -10.67
N LEU A 136 5.73 10.28 -10.95
CA LEU A 136 4.56 10.23 -11.83
C LEU A 136 3.35 10.92 -11.19
N GLY A 137 3.15 10.76 -9.88
CA GLY A 137 2.06 11.44 -9.17
C GLY A 137 2.16 12.96 -9.27
N LEU A 138 3.33 13.51 -8.96
CA LEU A 138 3.55 14.97 -9.03
C LEU A 138 3.58 15.49 -10.46
N LEU A 139 4.17 14.74 -11.39
CA LEU A 139 4.17 15.07 -12.82
C LEU A 139 2.76 15.18 -13.36
N GLY A 140 1.89 14.20 -13.06
CA GLY A 140 0.51 14.18 -13.52
C GLY A 140 -0.32 15.30 -12.91
N CYS A 141 -0.27 15.48 -11.58
CA CYS A 141 -0.96 16.59 -10.90
C CYS A 141 -0.49 17.95 -11.44
N GLY A 142 0.81 18.12 -11.64
CA GLY A 142 1.40 19.35 -12.15
C GLY A 142 0.97 19.66 -13.59
N ILE A 143 0.99 18.67 -14.49
CA ILE A 143 0.56 18.84 -15.89
C ILE A 143 -0.93 19.19 -15.96
N VAL A 144 -1.79 18.42 -15.28
CA VAL A 144 -3.24 18.66 -15.30
C VAL A 144 -3.56 20.05 -14.75
N TRP A 145 -2.93 20.45 -13.63
CA TRP A 145 -3.11 21.78 -13.06
C TRP A 145 -2.64 22.91 -14.00
N LEU A 146 -1.45 22.77 -14.60
CA LEU A 146 -0.92 23.80 -15.51
C LEU A 146 -1.76 23.99 -16.76
N VAL A 147 -2.34 22.91 -17.28
CA VAL A 147 -3.14 22.93 -18.51
C VAL A 147 -4.56 23.46 -18.24
N THR A 148 -5.16 23.08 -17.11
CA THR A 148 -6.58 23.33 -16.86
C THR A 148 -6.84 24.42 -15.82
N GLY A 149 -6.00 24.54 -14.80
CA GLY A 149 -6.24 25.41 -13.64
C GLY A 149 -7.50 25.05 -12.86
N ASP A 150 -8.08 23.86 -13.10
CA ASP A 150 -9.36 23.42 -12.54
C ASP A 150 -9.17 22.19 -11.63
N SER A 151 -9.54 22.35 -10.37
CA SER A 151 -9.44 21.28 -9.37
C SER A 151 -10.47 20.14 -9.62
N ASN A 152 -11.60 20.43 -10.28
CA ASN A 152 -12.57 19.41 -10.62
C ASN A 152 -12.00 18.46 -11.69
N VAL A 153 -11.32 19.01 -12.70
CA VAL A 153 -10.61 18.20 -13.70
C VAL A 153 -9.49 17.37 -13.03
N LEU A 154 -8.76 17.99 -12.10
CA LEU A 154 -7.70 17.30 -11.36
C LEU A 154 -8.25 16.15 -10.49
N SER A 155 -9.48 16.26 -9.97
CA SER A 155 -10.15 15.16 -9.26
C SER A 155 -10.39 13.95 -10.16
N GLY A 156 -10.55 14.14 -11.47
CA GLY A 156 -10.58 13.05 -12.44
C GLY A 156 -9.26 12.25 -12.48
N PHE A 157 -8.11 12.93 -12.42
CA PHE A 157 -6.80 12.28 -12.33
C PHE A 157 -6.70 11.41 -11.06
N SER A 158 -7.19 11.91 -9.92
CA SER A 158 -7.25 11.15 -8.67
C SER A 158 -8.17 9.92 -8.80
N LEU A 159 -9.33 10.04 -9.45
CA LEU A 159 -10.24 8.92 -9.68
C LEU A 159 -9.58 7.82 -10.52
N GLY A 160 -8.80 8.19 -11.54
CA GLY A 160 -8.03 7.24 -12.34
C GLY A 160 -6.98 6.50 -11.51
N ALA A 161 -6.23 7.23 -10.70
CA ALA A 161 -5.26 6.66 -9.78
C ALA A 161 -5.89 5.69 -8.78
N SER A 162 -7.00 6.09 -8.14
CA SER A 162 -7.74 5.28 -7.16
C SER A 162 -8.34 4.01 -7.78
N SER A 163 -8.83 4.11 -9.01
CA SER A 163 -9.41 2.97 -9.72
C SER A 163 -8.38 1.88 -9.97
N ILE A 164 -7.20 2.21 -10.45
CA ILE A 164 -6.12 1.25 -10.66
C ILE A 164 -5.62 0.70 -9.32
N ALA A 165 -5.43 1.57 -8.33
CA ALA A 165 -4.92 1.18 -7.02
C ALA A 165 -5.78 0.09 -6.35
N LEU A 166 -7.11 0.21 -6.42
CA LEU A 166 -8.01 -0.76 -5.81
C LEU A 166 -7.83 -2.15 -6.43
N PHE A 167 -7.85 -2.26 -7.75
CA PHE A 167 -7.72 -3.55 -8.42
C PHE A 167 -6.32 -4.15 -8.21
N ALA A 168 -5.26 -3.35 -8.37
CA ALA A 168 -3.89 -3.81 -8.16
C ALA A 168 -3.68 -4.32 -6.72
N ARG A 169 -4.25 -3.65 -5.71
CA ARG A 169 -4.12 -4.06 -4.32
C ARG A 169 -4.96 -5.28 -3.99
N VAL A 170 -6.22 -5.32 -4.44
CA VAL A 170 -7.11 -6.48 -4.21
C VAL A 170 -6.63 -7.69 -5.01
N GLY A 171 -6.37 -7.53 -6.30
CA GLY A 171 -5.90 -8.60 -7.18
C GLY A 171 -4.54 -9.13 -6.75
N GLY A 172 -3.56 -8.25 -6.53
CA GLY A 172 -2.23 -8.62 -6.04
C GLY A 172 -2.29 -9.31 -4.68
N GLY A 173 -3.08 -8.80 -3.73
CA GLY A 173 -3.26 -9.41 -2.41
C GLY A 173 -3.92 -10.79 -2.44
N ILE A 174 -4.96 -10.99 -3.28
CA ILE A 174 -5.58 -12.31 -3.48
C ILE A 174 -4.57 -13.29 -4.11
N TYR A 175 -3.82 -12.82 -5.11
CA TYR A 175 -2.80 -13.63 -5.77
C TYR A 175 -1.74 -14.11 -4.76
N THR A 176 -1.11 -13.16 -4.06
CA THR A 176 -0.04 -13.43 -3.09
C THR A 176 -0.50 -14.43 -2.03
N LYS A 177 -1.63 -14.15 -1.40
CA LYS A 177 -2.09 -15.00 -0.28
C LYS A 177 -2.68 -16.34 -0.71
N ALA A 178 -3.16 -16.46 -1.93
CA ALA A 178 -3.51 -17.77 -2.47
C ALA A 178 -2.28 -18.67 -2.68
N ALA A 179 -1.18 -18.09 -3.17
CA ALA A 179 0.07 -18.79 -3.38
C ALA A 179 0.75 -19.17 -2.05
N ASP A 180 0.88 -18.19 -1.13
CA ASP A 180 1.49 -18.33 0.18
C ASP A 180 0.76 -19.38 1.04
N VAL A 181 -0.57 -19.27 1.22
CA VAL A 181 -1.37 -20.28 1.96
C VAL A 181 -1.25 -21.66 1.31
N GLY A 182 -1.21 -21.75 -0.02
CA GLY A 182 -1.01 -23.00 -0.75
C GLY A 182 0.38 -23.59 -0.51
N ALA A 183 1.41 -22.78 -0.52
CA ALA A 183 2.78 -23.19 -0.25
C ALA A 183 2.97 -23.62 1.22
N ASP A 184 2.45 -22.83 2.15
CA ASP A 184 2.64 -23.05 3.58
C ASP A 184 1.85 -24.24 4.11
N LEU A 185 0.55 -24.31 3.80
CA LEU A 185 -0.31 -25.35 4.36
C LEU A 185 0.11 -26.75 3.87
N VAL A 186 0.35 -26.90 2.58
CA VAL A 186 0.70 -28.22 2.02
C VAL A 186 2.20 -28.50 2.20
N GLY A 187 3.06 -27.50 1.97
CA GLY A 187 4.52 -27.65 2.11
C GLY A 187 4.96 -27.81 3.56
N LYS A 188 4.71 -26.81 4.39
CA LYS A 188 5.23 -26.78 5.77
C LYS A 188 4.42 -27.67 6.72
N VAL A 189 3.08 -27.62 6.66
CA VAL A 189 2.23 -28.30 7.64
C VAL A 189 1.96 -29.75 7.27
N GLU A 190 1.57 -30.06 6.02
CA GLU A 190 1.19 -31.43 5.62
C GLU A 190 2.41 -32.29 5.30
N THR A 191 3.40 -31.78 4.53
CA THR A 191 4.53 -32.57 4.04
C THR A 191 5.83 -32.33 4.85
N GLY A 192 5.91 -31.25 5.63
CA GLY A 192 7.05 -30.94 6.48
C GLY A 192 8.32 -30.54 5.72
N ILE A 193 8.20 -30.07 4.48
CA ILE A 193 9.32 -29.52 3.72
C ILE A 193 9.61 -28.08 4.17
N PRO A 194 10.88 -27.63 4.09
CA PRO A 194 11.24 -26.26 4.45
C PRO A 194 10.53 -25.19 3.63
N GLU A 195 10.52 -23.97 4.13
CA GLU A 195 10.11 -22.78 3.40
C GLU A 195 11.02 -22.57 2.19
N ASP A 196 10.46 -22.08 1.09
CA ASP A 196 11.16 -21.87 -0.18
C ASP A 196 11.81 -23.13 -0.80
N ASP A 197 11.41 -24.31 -0.37
CA ASP A 197 11.96 -25.55 -0.91
C ASP A 197 11.60 -25.70 -2.40
N PRO A 198 12.57 -25.95 -3.29
CA PRO A 198 12.33 -26.06 -4.73
C PRO A 198 11.43 -27.24 -5.11
N ARG A 199 11.13 -28.16 -4.21
CA ARG A 199 10.18 -29.26 -4.40
C ARG A 199 8.71 -28.80 -4.30
N ASN A 200 8.46 -27.65 -3.64
CA ASN A 200 7.13 -27.12 -3.50
C ASN A 200 6.70 -26.39 -4.78
N PRO A 201 5.63 -26.87 -5.49
CA PRO A 201 5.19 -26.25 -6.74
C PRO A 201 4.72 -24.80 -6.61
N ALA A 202 4.27 -24.40 -5.42
CA ALA A 202 3.72 -23.06 -5.18
C ALA A 202 4.79 -22.00 -4.89
N THR A 203 6.05 -22.39 -4.58
CA THR A 203 7.12 -21.43 -4.16
C THR A 203 7.37 -20.33 -5.19
N ILE A 204 7.39 -20.63 -6.48
CA ILE A 204 7.55 -19.60 -7.52
C ILE A 204 6.31 -18.67 -7.57
N ALA A 205 5.10 -19.22 -7.42
CA ALA A 205 3.90 -18.41 -7.39
C ALA A 205 3.87 -17.47 -6.16
N ASP A 206 4.37 -17.92 -5.03
CA ASP A 206 4.52 -17.13 -3.81
C ASP A 206 5.49 -15.96 -4.03
N ASN A 207 6.71 -16.23 -4.50
CA ASN A 207 7.68 -15.18 -4.86
C ASN A 207 7.16 -14.20 -5.94
N VAL A 208 6.35 -14.65 -6.89
CA VAL A 208 5.64 -13.77 -7.84
C VAL A 208 4.67 -12.87 -7.09
N GLY A 209 3.93 -13.43 -6.14
CA GLY A 209 2.96 -12.74 -5.31
C GLY A 209 3.55 -11.52 -4.60
N ASP A 210 4.69 -11.66 -3.95
CA ASP A 210 5.37 -10.55 -3.28
C ASP A 210 5.66 -9.38 -4.23
N ASN A 211 6.08 -9.68 -5.47
CA ASN A 211 6.35 -8.64 -6.45
C ASN A 211 5.07 -7.95 -6.96
N VAL A 212 3.97 -8.67 -7.16
CA VAL A 212 2.74 -8.09 -7.68
C VAL A 212 1.86 -7.50 -6.58
N GLY A 213 1.79 -8.13 -5.40
CA GLY A 213 0.98 -7.67 -4.26
C GLY A 213 1.69 -6.59 -3.43
N ASP A 214 2.91 -6.91 -2.96
CA ASP A 214 3.59 -6.08 -1.97
C ASP A 214 4.56 -5.07 -2.56
N VAL A 215 4.91 -5.15 -3.86
CA VAL A 215 5.60 -4.05 -4.55
C VAL A 215 4.62 -3.26 -5.41
N ALA A 216 3.99 -3.87 -6.43
CA ALA A 216 3.15 -3.13 -7.37
C ALA A 216 1.84 -2.67 -6.72
N GLY A 217 1.13 -3.54 -5.99
CA GLY A 217 -0.14 -3.21 -5.33
C GLY A 217 0.03 -2.16 -4.23
N MET A 218 1.06 -2.28 -3.37
CA MET A 218 1.38 -1.29 -2.35
C MET A 218 1.78 0.06 -2.98
N GLY A 219 2.58 0.04 -4.03
CA GLY A 219 2.97 1.26 -4.72
C GLY A 219 1.78 2.00 -5.33
N ALA A 220 0.80 1.27 -5.87
CA ALA A 220 -0.44 1.86 -6.38
C ALA A 220 -1.30 2.49 -5.25
N ASP A 221 -1.39 1.87 -4.07
CA ASP A 221 -2.07 2.43 -2.88
C ASP A 221 -1.45 3.76 -2.44
N LEU A 222 -0.12 3.81 -2.33
CA LEU A 222 0.57 5.03 -1.92
C LEU A 222 0.59 6.09 -3.04
N PHE A 223 0.58 5.68 -4.33
CA PHE A 223 0.36 6.59 -5.45
C PHE A 223 -1.00 7.30 -5.34
N GLU A 224 -2.06 6.54 -5.08
CA GLU A 224 -3.40 7.06 -4.88
C GLU A 224 -3.46 8.03 -3.70
N SER A 225 -2.90 7.65 -2.54
CA SER A 225 -2.88 8.50 -1.34
C SER A 225 -2.13 9.82 -1.59
N TYR A 226 -0.98 9.74 -2.27
CA TYR A 226 -0.16 10.89 -2.62
C TYR A 226 -0.89 11.85 -3.55
N VAL A 227 -1.47 11.33 -4.63
CA VAL A 227 -2.27 12.12 -5.57
C VAL A 227 -3.50 12.71 -4.90
N GLY A 228 -4.28 11.90 -4.16
CA GLY A 228 -5.52 12.33 -3.50
C GLY A 228 -5.28 13.45 -2.49
N SER A 229 -4.18 13.38 -1.71
CA SER A 229 -3.82 14.45 -0.77
C SER A 229 -3.46 15.75 -1.47
N ILE A 230 -2.70 15.69 -2.56
CA ILE A 230 -2.35 16.88 -3.36
C ILE A 230 -3.60 17.50 -3.97
N VAL A 231 -4.47 16.68 -4.56
CA VAL A 231 -5.72 17.14 -5.19
C VAL A 231 -6.64 17.82 -4.19
N SER A 232 -6.86 17.21 -3.01
CA SER A 232 -7.69 17.81 -1.97
C SER A 232 -7.09 19.10 -1.42
N ALA A 233 -5.77 19.15 -1.23
CA ALA A 233 -5.10 20.36 -0.78
C ALA A 233 -5.13 21.49 -1.83
N ILE A 234 -5.03 21.17 -3.11
CA ILE A 234 -5.23 22.16 -4.20
C ILE A 234 -6.64 22.70 -4.17
N THR A 235 -7.65 21.82 -4.06
CA THR A 235 -9.07 22.19 -4.04
C THR A 235 -9.38 23.15 -2.89
N LEU A 236 -9.01 22.76 -1.65
CA LEU A 236 -9.28 23.57 -0.47
C LEU A 236 -8.39 24.83 -0.42
N GLY A 237 -7.17 24.74 -0.91
CA GLY A 237 -6.24 25.86 -1.02
C GLY A 237 -6.72 26.94 -1.99
N ALA A 238 -7.31 26.52 -3.12
CA ALA A 238 -7.92 27.44 -4.10
C ALA A 238 -9.06 28.27 -3.49
N VAL A 239 -9.88 27.64 -2.66
CA VAL A 239 -10.97 28.33 -1.93
C VAL A 239 -10.43 29.24 -0.85
N THR A 240 -9.43 28.80 -0.07
CA THR A 240 -8.96 29.53 1.12
C THR A 240 -7.98 30.67 0.78
N TYR A 241 -7.02 30.40 -0.11
CA TYR A 241 -5.90 31.33 -0.43
C TYR A 241 -5.74 31.54 -1.95
N SER A 242 -6.80 31.29 -2.72
CA SER A 242 -6.79 31.42 -4.18
C SER A 242 -5.62 30.66 -4.83
N ILE A 243 -4.98 31.23 -5.84
CA ILE A 243 -3.89 30.59 -6.60
C ILE A 243 -2.67 30.24 -5.73
N THR A 244 -2.40 31.00 -4.65
CA THR A 244 -1.29 30.72 -3.74
C THR A 244 -1.52 29.42 -2.97
N GLY A 245 -2.74 29.25 -2.43
CA GLY A 245 -3.12 28.04 -1.74
C GLY A 245 -3.18 26.81 -2.65
N ALA A 246 -3.57 27.00 -3.92
CA ALA A 246 -3.61 25.90 -4.89
C ALA A 246 -2.22 25.43 -5.33
N VAL A 247 -1.26 26.33 -5.51
CA VAL A 247 0.10 26.01 -5.98
C VAL A 247 0.99 25.49 -4.84
N PHE A 248 0.76 25.91 -3.61
CA PHE A 248 1.57 25.56 -2.45
C PHE A 248 1.71 24.03 -2.22
N PRO A 249 0.66 23.19 -2.30
CA PRO A 249 0.77 21.74 -2.16
C PRO A 249 1.66 21.09 -3.23
N LEU A 250 1.64 21.60 -4.45
CA LEU A 250 2.51 21.12 -5.53
C LEU A 250 3.99 21.39 -5.23
N LEU A 251 4.29 22.57 -4.69
CA LEU A 251 5.65 22.93 -4.29
C LEU A 251 6.11 22.11 -3.07
N LEU A 252 5.23 21.89 -2.11
CA LEU A 252 5.53 21.04 -0.95
C LEU A 252 5.83 19.59 -1.37
N ALA A 253 5.04 19.04 -2.29
CA ALA A 253 5.27 17.72 -2.86
C ALA A 253 6.61 17.65 -3.64
N ALA A 254 6.98 18.73 -4.35
CA ALA A 254 8.28 18.84 -5.02
C ALA A 254 9.44 18.85 -4.02
N VAL A 255 9.30 19.55 -2.89
CA VAL A 255 10.26 19.48 -1.77
C VAL A 255 10.34 18.07 -1.20
N GLY A 256 9.21 17.37 -1.08
CA GLY A 256 9.17 15.97 -0.64
C GLY A 256 10.02 15.05 -1.53
N ILE A 257 9.96 15.22 -2.85
CA ILE A 257 10.84 14.50 -3.79
C ILE A 257 12.32 14.79 -3.51
N ALA A 258 12.69 16.07 -3.40
CA ALA A 258 14.07 16.45 -3.11
C ALA A 258 14.54 15.86 -1.76
N ALA A 259 13.69 15.91 -0.73
CA ALA A 259 13.95 15.32 0.58
C ALA A 259 14.14 13.81 0.52
N ALA A 260 13.31 13.11 -0.28
CA ALA A 260 13.42 11.66 -0.48
C ALA A 260 14.74 11.31 -1.20
N ILE A 261 15.11 12.03 -2.25
CA ILE A 261 16.41 11.85 -2.94
C ILE A 261 17.57 12.04 -1.97
N ILE A 262 17.55 13.12 -1.16
CA ILE A 262 18.57 13.36 -0.13
C ILE A 262 18.61 12.19 0.86
N GLY A 263 17.44 11.75 1.36
CA GLY A 263 17.31 10.64 2.32
C GLY A 263 17.95 9.35 1.81
N THR A 264 17.82 9.04 0.50
CA THR A 264 18.41 7.81 -0.07
C THR A 264 19.93 7.77 0.05
N PHE A 265 20.62 8.91 0.03
CA PHE A 265 22.07 8.95 0.22
C PHE A 265 22.52 8.67 1.65
N PHE A 266 21.62 8.76 2.63
CA PHE A 266 21.89 8.47 4.04
C PHE A 266 21.58 7.00 4.41
N VAL A 267 20.93 6.24 3.54
CA VAL A 267 20.75 4.80 3.73
C VAL A 267 22.04 4.08 3.35
N LYS A 268 22.95 3.99 4.30
CA LYS A 268 24.24 3.32 4.13
C LYS A 268 24.36 2.21 5.17
N GLY A 269 24.64 0.98 4.71
CA GLY A 269 25.03 -0.10 5.58
C GLY A 269 26.44 0.14 6.13
N ASP A 270 26.64 -0.17 7.40
CA ASP A 270 27.95 -0.32 8.04
C ASP A 270 28.05 -1.78 8.50
N GLU A 271 29.23 -2.39 8.44
CA GLU A 271 29.42 -3.81 8.77
C GLU A 271 28.93 -4.15 10.19
N ASN A 272 28.94 -3.18 11.09
CA ASN A 272 28.50 -3.29 12.47
C ASN A 272 27.14 -2.64 12.75
N ALA A 273 26.51 -1.96 11.78
CA ALA A 273 25.24 -1.29 11.97
C ALA A 273 24.06 -2.19 11.56
N SER A 274 22.98 -2.13 12.32
CA SER A 274 21.73 -2.79 11.96
C SER A 274 21.15 -2.16 10.67
N PRO A 275 20.75 -2.98 9.65
CA PRO A 275 20.05 -2.48 8.47
C PRO A 275 18.84 -1.60 8.80
N HIS A 276 18.12 -1.93 9.86
CA HIS A 276 16.99 -1.17 10.36
C HIS A 276 17.35 0.30 10.71
N LYS A 277 18.50 0.53 11.36
CA LYS A 277 18.97 1.89 11.66
C LYS A 277 19.29 2.68 10.40
N ALA A 278 19.88 2.04 9.38
CA ALA A 278 20.20 2.68 8.12
C ALA A 278 18.92 3.17 7.41
N LEU A 279 17.90 2.31 7.33
CA LEU A 279 16.61 2.65 6.71
C LEU A 279 15.88 3.78 7.45
N LYS A 280 15.82 3.72 8.78
CA LYS A 280 15.24 4.78 9.62
C LYS A 280 15.97 6.12 9.45
N THR A 281 17.30 6.11 9.31
CA THR A 281 18.08 7.33 9.12
C THR A 281 17.64 8.07 7.85
N GLY A 282 17.46 7.37 6.72
CA GLY A 282 16.96 7.97 5.49
C GLY A 282 15.60 8.65 5.66
N THR A 283 14.67 8.01 6.37
CA THR A 283 13.34 8.54 6.65
C THR A 283 13.40 9.78 7.55
N TYR A 284 14.19 9.76 8.62
CA TYR A 284 14.32 10.90 9.53
C TYR A 284 15.00 12.11 8.86
N VAL A 285 16.02 11.87 8.03
CA VAL A 285 16.67 12.97 7.27
C VAL A 285 15.68 13.60 6.31
N SER A 286 14.90 12.79 5.57
CA SER A 286 13.86 13.32 4.67
C SER A 286 12.82 14.13 5.45
N SER A 287 12.37 13.64 6.60
CA SER A 287 11.42 14.34 7.46
C SER A 287 11.97 15.69 7.96
N ALA A 288 13.23 15.74 8.38
CA ALA A 288 13.88 16.96 8.82
C ALA A 288 13.97 18.00 7.69
N VAL A 289 14.31 17.59 6.47
CA VAL A 289 14.33 18.47 5.29
C VAL A 289 12.95 19.06 5.02
N VAL A 290 11.89 18.23 5.08
CA VAL A 290 10.51 18.70 4.87
C VAL A 290 10.09 19.70 5.95
N ILE A 291 10.42 19.47 7.23
CA ILE A 291 10.11 20.39 8.33
C ILE A 291 10.76 21.76 8.07
N VAL A 292 12.05 21.79 7.80
CA VAL A 292 12.78 23.04 7.55
C VAL A 292 12.20 23.76 6.33
N ALA A 293 11.98 23.04 5.24
CA ALA A 293 11.43 23.62 4.01
C ALA A 293 10.00 24.15 4.22
N SER A 294 9.15 23.44 4.97
CA SER A 294 7.78 23.88 5.25
C SER A 294 7.74 25.17 6.05
N LEU A 295 8.64 25.35 7.02
CA LEU A 295 8.78 26.60 7.78
C LEU A 295 9.16 27.78 6.88
N VAL A 296 10.15 27.59 6.01
CA VAL A 296 10.59 28.62 5.06
C VAL A 296 9.47 28.94 4.06
N MET A 297 8.88 27.93 3.45
CA MET A 297 7.82 28.10 2.45
C MET A 297 6.58 28.78 3.04
N SER A 298 6.13 28.36 4.22
CA SER A 298 4.97 28.98 4.89
C SER A 298 5.21 30.46 5.15
N ARG A 299 6.41 30.81 5.60
CA ARG A 299 6.78 32.22 5.82
C ARG A 299 6.84 33.04 4.53
N VAL A 300 7.38 32.46 3.46
CA VAL A 300 7.54 33.14 2.17
C VAL A 300 6.19 33.33 1.46
N PHE A 301 5.33 32.30 1.45
CA PHE A 301 4.09 32.33 0.68
C PHE A 301 2.92 32.96 1.42
N PHE A 302 2.82 32.77 2.73
CA PHE A 302 1.69 33.23 3.55
C PHE A 302 2.05 34.29 4.58
N GLY A 303 3.33 34.63 4.75
CA GLY A 303 3.78 35.59 5.73
C GLY A 303 3.69 35.14 7.19
N ASN A 304 3.29 33.89 7.44
CA ASN A 304 3.09 33.27 8.75
C ASN A 304 3.53 31.80 8.75
N PHE A 305 3.40 31.10 9.89
CA PHE A 305 3.80 29.70 10.04
C PHE A 305 2.61 28.70 10.13
N LYS A 306 1.37 29.14 9.87
CA LYS A 306 0.19 28.32 10.03
C LYS A 306 0.24 27.04 9.17
N ALA A 307 0.51 27.22 7.88
CA ALA A 307 0.64 26.08 6.96
C ALA A 307 1.78 25.13 7.37
N ALA A 308 2.92 25.67 7.84
CA ALA A 308 4.02 24.84 8.32
C ALA A 308 3.63 24.00 9.54
N PHE A 309 2.93 24.57 10.52
CA PHE A 309 2.48 23.81 11.67
C PHE A 309 1.50 22.69 11.28
N ALA A 310 0.58 22.97 10.36
CA ALA A 310 -0.34 21.93 9.85
C ALA A 310 0.44 20.77 9.19
N ILE A 311 1.42 21.07 8.33
CA ILE A 311 2.29 20.09 7.69
C ILE A 311 3.07 19.26 8.72
N ILE A 312 3.65 19.94 9.73
CA ILE A 312 4.43 19.29 10.79
C ILE A 312 3.53 18.36 11.62
N PHE A 313 2.29 18.75 11.95
CA PHE A 313 1.35 17.85 12.64
C PHE A 313 1.12 16.57 11.84
N GLY A 314 0.85 16.66 10.54
CA GLY A 314 0.68 15.48 9.68
C GLY A 314 1.92 14.59 9.65
N LEU A 315 3.09 15.18 9.43
CA LEU A 315 4.35 14.45 9.36
C LEU A 315 4.70 13.76 10.69
N VAL A 316 4.56 14.44 11.82
CA VAL A 316 4.83 13.89 13.15
C VAL A 316 3.86 12.76 13.47
N VAL A 317 2.57 12.93 13.18
CA VAL A 317 1.56 11.88 13.35
C VAL A 317 1.94 10.64 12.53
N GLY A 318 2.38 10.81 11.27
CA GLY A 318 2.82 9.70 10.43
C GLY A 318 3.99 8.92 11.02
N VAL A 319 5.02 9.63 11.50
CA VAL A 319 6.19 9.02 12.15
C VAL A 319 5.77 8.27 13.44
N LEU A 320 4.92 8.89 14.26
CA LEU A 320 4.46 8.28 15.51
C LEU A 320 3.59 7.05 15.27
N ILE A 321 2.72 7.06 14.25
CA ILE A 321 1.93 5.87 13.88
C ILE A 321 2.87 4.72 13.48
N GLY A 322 3.91 5.01 12.68
CA GLY A 322 4.92 3.99 12.33
C GLY A 322 5.58 3.38 13.56
N ILE A 323 6.03 4.21 14.51
CA ILE A 323 6.64 3.74 15.77
C ILE A 323 5.66 2.91 16.61
N ILE A 324 4.41 3.35 16.73
CA ILE A 324 3.40 2.61 17.50
C ILE A 324 3.06 1.29 16.82
N THR A 325 2.97 1.26 15.49
CA THR A 325 2.79 0.00 14.76
C THR A 325 3.93 -0.98 15.05
N GLU A 326 5.18 -0.52 15.03
CA GLU A 326 6.34 -1.33 15.39
C GLU A 326 6.20 -1.92 16.80
N VAL A 327 5.74 -1.14 17.78
CA VAL A 327 5.52 -1.61 19.16
C VAL A 327 4.51 -2.76 19.23
N TYR A 328 3.49 -2.76 18.38
CA TYR A 328 2.48 -3.82 18.38
C TYR A 328 2.85 -5.03 17.52
N THR A 329 3.71 -4.85 16.52
CA THR A 329 3.97 -5.87 15.50
C THR A 329 5.38 -6.45 15.51
N SER A 330 6.35 -5.82 16.19
CA SER A 330 7.73 -6.35 16.24
C SER A 330 7.94 -7.37 17.37
N GLY A 331 8.72 -8.41 17.09
CA GLY A 331 9.14 -9.44 18.02
C GLY A 331 9.96 -8.94 19.22
N ASP A 332 10.49 -7.71 19.15
CA ASP A 332 11.20 -7.10 20.27
C ASP A 332 10.28 -6.74 21.44
N TYR A 333 8.98 -6.53 21.18
CA TYR A 333 8.04 -6.01 22.16
C TYR A 333 7.11 -7.08 22.74
N ARG A 334 6.49 -6.73 23.87
CA ARG A 334 5.66 -7.63 24.67
C ARG A 334 4.45 -8.20 23.97
N PHE A 335 3.88 -7.49 22.96
CA PHE A 335 2.63 -7.91 22.33
C PHE A 335 2.83 -9.14 21.46
N VAL A 336 3.87 -9.16 20.65
CA VAL A 336 4.27 -10.31 19.84
C VAL A 336 4.74 -11.47 20.71
N LYS A 337 5.58 -11.19 21.72
CA LYS A 337 6.03 -12.21 22.70
C LYS A 337 4.86 -12.86 23.44
N LYS A 338 3.78 -12.10 23.72
CA LYS A 338 2.56 -12.64 24.30
C LYS A 338 1.86 -13.63 23.38
N ILE A 339 1.77 -13.33 22.07
CA ILE A 339 1.18 -14.26 21.08
C ILE A 339 2.03 -15.54 21.01
N ALA A 340 3.35 -15.39 20.93
CA ALA A 340 4.28 -16.54 20.94
C ALA A 340 4.11 -17.42 22.18
N LEU A 341 3.97 -16.82 23.37
CA LEU A 341 3.70 -17.55 24.61
C LEU A 341 2.33 -18.29 24.57
N GLN A 342 1.29 -17.66 24.04
CA GLN A 342 -0.02 -18.28 23.89
C GLN A 342 -0.03 -19.43 22.88
N SER A 343 0.92 -19.43 21.94
CA SER A 343 1.08 -20.52 20.97
C SER A 343 1.52 -21.85 21.62
N GLU A 344 2.11 -21.82 22.81
CA GLU A 344 2.40 -23.05 23.60
C GLU A 344 1.11 -23.79 24.02
N THR A 345 0.00 -23.08 24.14
CA THR A 345 -1.28 -23.69 24.54
C THR A 345 -2.14 -24.12 23.37
N GLY A 346 -1.77 -23.75 22.13
CA GLY A 346 -2.39 -24.20 20.89
C GLY A 346 -2.92 -23.09 19.98
N SER A 347 -3.43 -23.50 18.82
CA SER A 347 -3.84 -22.57 17.75
C SER A 347 -5.00 -21.65 18.16
N ALA A 348 -5.98 -22.14 18.95
CA ALA A 348 -7.14 -21.33 19.36
C ALA A 348 -6.69 -20.12 20.19
N THR A 349 -5.79 -20.32 21.14
CA THR A 349 -5.26 -19.25 22.00
C THR A 349 -4.35 -18.30 21.22
N THR A 350 -3.60 -18.80 20.26
CA THR A 350 -2.83 -17.99 19.30
C THR A 350 -3.73 -17.04 18.52
N VAL A 351 -4.81 -17.57 17.93
CA VAL A 351 -5.79 -16.76 17.16
C VAL A 351 -6.45 -15.70 18.06
N ILE A 352 -6.97 -16.08 19.23
CA ILE A 352 -7.60 -15.14 20.18
C ILE A 352 -6.61 -14.04 20.59
N SER A 353 -5.35 -14.41 20.89
CA SER A 353 -4.34 -13.44 21.33
C SER A 353 -4.01 -12.41 20.24
N GLY A 354 -3.87 -12.82 18.98
CA GLY A 354 -3.61 -11.89 17.89
C GLY A 354 -4.80 -10.98 17.57
N LEU A 355 -6.04 -11.50 17.59
CA LEU A 355 -7.23 -10.67 17.49
C LEU A 355 -7.26 -9.59 18.58
N ALA A 356 -6.98 -9.97 19.83
CA ALA A 356 -6.94 -9.04 20.94
C ALA A 356 -5.84 -7.97 20.78
N VAL A 357 -4.64 -8.35 20.32
CA VAL A 357 -3.54 -7.43 20.03
C VAL A 357 -3.92 -6.47 18.91
N GLY A 358 -4.50 -6.97 17.81
CA GLY A 358 -4.98 -6.14 16.72
C GLY A 358 -6.04 -5.12 17.15
N MET A 359 -7.05 -5.54 17.91
CA MET A 359 -8.07 -4.61 18.44
C MET A 359 -7.45 -3.55 19.37
N HIS A 360 -6.55 -3.96 20.25
CA HIS A 360 -5.85 -3.04 21.16
C HIS A 360 -4.99 -2.02 20.42
N SER A 361 -4.40 -2.42 19.29
CA SER A 361 -3.50 -1.59 18.49
C SER A 361 -4.19 -0.42 17.80
N THR A 362 -5.52 -0.40 17.72
CA THR A 362 -6.28 0.70 17.09
C THR A 362 -6.29 1.96 17.93
N ALA A 363 -6.20 1.84 19.26
CA ALA A 363 -6.46 2.93 20.19
C ALA A 363 -5.49 4.10 20.03
N VAL A 364 -4.17 3.83 20.11
CA VAL A 364 -3.16 4.90 20.07
C VAL A 364 -3.09 5.58 18.70
N PRO A 365 -3.07 4.86 17.55
CA PRO A 365 -3.08 5.50 16.24
C PRO A 365 -4.31 6.39 16.01
N VAL A 366 -5.50 5.96 16.43
CA VAL A 366 -6.72 6.78 16.29
C VAL A 366 -6.64 8.06 17.13
N LEU A 367 -6.12 7.98 18.36
CA LEU A 367 -5.86 9.18 19.18
C LEU A 367 -4.84 10.10 18.53
N LEU A 368 -3.76 9.57 17.95
CA LEU A 368 -2.75 10.35 17.24
C LEU A 368 -3.34 11.05 16.00
N ILE A 369 -4.15 10.34 15.21
CA ILE A 369 -4.87 10.92 14.07
C ILE A 369 -5.78 12.05 14.56
N SER A 370 -6.54 11.83 15.64
CA SER A 370 -7.43 12.84 16.20
C SER A 370 -6.68 14.09 16.67
N VAL A 371 -5.55 13.93 17.36
CA VAL A 371 -4.68 15.04 17.76
C VAL A 371 -4.11 15.77 16.52
N GLY A 372 -3.71 15.01 15.50
CA GLY A 372 -3.24 15.57 14.23
C GLY A 372 -4.30 16.41 13.53
N ILE A 373 -5.54 15.93 13.46
CA ILE A 373 -6.68 16.65 12.89
C ILE A 373 -6.96 17.95 13.67
N ILE A 374 -7.02 17.86 14.99
CA ILE A 374 -7.26 19.03 15.86
C ILE A 374 -6.14 20.06 15.69
N GLY A 375 -4.88 19.62 15.76
CA GLY A 375 -3.72 20.49 15.61
C GLY A 375 -3.65 21.17 14.24
N ALA A 376 -3.89 20.41 13.17
CA ALA A 376 -3.90 20.93 11.81
C ALA A 376 -5.07 21.93 11.58
N TYR A 377 -6.25 21.61 12.10
CA TYR A 377 -7.41 22.50 12.03
C TYR A 377 -7.18 23.81 12.82
N MET A 378 -6.64 23.73 14.03
CA MET A 378 -6.30 24.90 14.83
C MET A 378 -5.20 25.77 14.18
N ALA A 379 -4.32 25.14 13.41
CA ALA A 379 -3.27 25.87 12.69
C ALA A 379 -3.82 26.66 11.49
N ASP A 380 -4.60 26.03 10.60
CA ASP A 380 -5.02 26.66 9.34
C ASP A 380 -6.40 26.17 8.84
N GLY A 381 -7.33 25.82 9.75
CA GLY A 381 -8.69 25.42 9.41
C GLY A 381 -8.75 24.15 8.57
N LEU A 382 -9.73 24.07 7.67
CA LEU A 382 -9.93 22.92 6.78
C LEU A 382 -8.75 22.72 5.81
N TYR A 383 -8.15 23.82 5.34
CA TYR A 383 -6.95 23.75 4.51
C TYR A 383 -5.77 23.13 5.29
N GLY A 384 -5.66 23.41 6.59
CA GLY A 384 -4.67 22.80 7.46
C GLY A 384 -4.78 21.27 7.50
N ILE A 385 -6.01 20.70 7.53
CA ILE A 385 -6.21 19.24 7.49
C ILE A 385 -5.65 18.66 6.18
N ALA A 386 -5.94 19.30 5.05
CA ALA A 386 -5.42 18.85 3.75
C ALA A 386 -3.89 18.98 3.69
N LEU A 387 -3.32 20.06 4.22
CA LEU A 387 -1.87 20.23 4.32
C LEU A 387 -1.22 19.20 5.24
N ALA A 388 -1.89 18.76 6.30
CA ALA A 388 -1.40 17.68 7.16
C ALA A 388 -1.33 16.35 6.39
N ALA A 389 -2.31 16.05 5.54
CA ALA A 389 -2.27 14.88 4.66
C ALA A 389 -1.08 14.94 3.68
N VAL A 390 -0.86 16.08 3.00
CA VAL A 390 0.29 16.27 2.11
C VAL A 390 1.60 16.24 2.90
N GLY A 391 1.62 16.82 4.10
CA GLY A 391 2.79 16.82 5.00
C GLY A 391 3.20 15.40 5.39
N MET A 392 2.25 14.58 5.80
CA MET A 392 2.48 13.17 6.09
C MET A 392 3.02 12.44 4.85
N LEU A 393 2.41 12.63 3.69
CA LEU A 393 2.79 11.98 2.43
C LEU A 393 3.99 12.62 1.72
N SER A 394 4.54 13.73 2.23
CA SER A 394 5.75 14.34 1.66
C SER A 394 6.98 13.44 1.74
N THR A 395 6.99 12.45 2.65
CA THR A 395 8.05 11.45 2.77
C THR A 395 7.76 10.16 1.99
N THR A 396 6.69 10.10 1.18
CA THR A 396 6.27 8.89 0.47
C THR A 396 7.39 8.27 -0.36
N GLY A 397 8.21 9.07 -1.04
CA GLY A 397 9.31 8.55 -1.87
C GLY A 397 10.29 7.67 -1.10
N ILE A 398 10.67 8.07 0.12
CA ILE A 398 11.56 7.26 0.97
C ILE A 398 10.78 6.16 1.71
N THR A 399 9.55 6.41 2.10
CA THR A 399 8.72 5.41 2.81
C THR A 399 8.43 4.22 1.91
N VAL A 400 8.03 4.44 0.65
CA VAL A 400 7.85 3.36 -0.35
C VAL A 400 9.16 2.64 -0.64
N ALA A 401 10.30 3.37 -0.68
CA ALA A 401 11.60 2.75 -0.89
C ALA A 401 11.95 1.76 0.24
N VAL A 402 11.64 2.12 1.47
CA VAL A 402 11.87 1.30 2.67
C VAL A 402 10.87 0.14 2.73
N ASP A 403 9.64 0.33 2.30
CA ASP A 403 8.59 -0.70 2.30
C ASP A 403 8.86 -1.75 1.21
N ALA A 404 9.07 -1.33 -0.04
CA ALA A 404 9.36 -2.21 -1.17
C ALA A 404 10.71 -2.96 -1.06
N TYR A 405 11.60 -2.53 -0.15
CA TYR A 405 12.80 -3.26 0.21
C TYR A 405 12.48 -4.65 0.80
N GLY A 406 11.41 -4.77 1.60
CA GLY A 406 11.01 -6.02 2.27
C GLY A 406 10.80 -7.18 1.29
N PRO A 407 9.84 -7.09 0.35
CA PRO A 407 9.58 -8.12 -0.66
C PRO A 407 10.80 -8.47 -1.52
N ILE A 408 11.69 -7.50 -1.79
CA ILE A 408 12.94 -7.76 -2.52
C ILE A 408 13.91 -8.61 -1.67
N ALA A 409 13.98 -8.36 -0.38
CA ALA A 409 14.84 -9.12 0.54
C ALA A 409 14.31 -10.55 0.75
N ASP A 410 12.99 -10.70 0.89
CA ASP A 410 12.30 -11.99 1.01
C ASP A 410 12.52 -12.84 -0.24
N ASN A 411 12.19 -12.33 -1.41
CA ASN A 411 12.47 -13.02 -2.69
C ASN A 411 13.96 -13.38 -2.88
N ALA A 412 14.88 -12.55 -2.37
CA ALA A 412 16.30 -12.90 -2.41
C ALA A 412 16.60 -14.12 -1.54
N GLY A 413 15.92 -14.28 -0.41
CA GLY A 413 15.94 -15.46 0.44
C GLY A 413 15.41 -16.70 -0.28
N GLY A 414 14.24 -16.59 -0.90
CA GLY A 414 13.64 -17.66 -1.70
C GLY A 414 14.54 -18.12 -2.85
N ILE A 415 15.13 -17.17 -3.60
CA ILE A 415 16.10 -17.50 -4.67
C ILE A 415 17.35 -18.17 -4.09
N ALA A 416 17.85 -17.75 -2.95
CA ALA A 416 19.03 -18.37 -2.31
C ALA A 416 18.74 -19.82 -1.92
N GLU A 417 17.58 -20.11 -1.33
CA GLU A 417 17.15 -21.46 -0.94
C GLU A 417 16.93 -22.33 -2.17
N MET A 418 16.10 -21.91 -3.13
CA MET A 418 15.80 -22.66 -4.34
C MET A 418 17.04 -22.94 -5.21
N SER A 419 18.08 -22.09 -5.09
CA SER A 419 19.36 -22.29 -5.80
C SER A 419 20.34 -23.17 -5.05
N GLY A 420 20.03 -23.63 -3.85
CA GLY A 420 20.92 -24.46 -3.02
C GLY A 420 22.17 -23.71 -2.56
N LEU A 421 22.08 -22.41 -2.30
CA LEU A 421 23.23 -21.64 -1.82
C LEU A 421 23.62 -22.03 -0.38
N PRO A 422 24.88 -21.80 0.03
CA PRO A 422 25.31 -22.09 1.40
C PRO A 422 24.45 -21.40 2.45
N ARG A 423 24.22 -22.05 3.60
CA ARG A 423 23.42 -21.52 4.70
C ARG A 423 23.90 -20.15 5.21
N SER A 424 25.18 -19.83 5.06
CA SER A 424 25.71 -18.49 5.37
C SER A 424 25.08 -17.37 4.55
N VAL A 425 24.70 -17.67 3.29
CA VAL A 425 23.99 -16.71 2.41
C VAL A 425 22.56 -16.56 2.89
N ARG A 426 21.86 -17.66 3.17
CA ARG A 426 20.51 -17.64 3.72
C ARG A 426 20.44 -16.83 5.02
N ASN A 427 21.40 -17.00 5.92
CA ASN A 427 21.48 -16.22 7.16
C ASN A 427 21.58 -14.70 6.91
N ILE A 428 22.19 -14.28 5.81
CA ILE A 428 22.23 -12.86 5.44
C ILE A 428 20.88 -12.40 4.92
N THR A 429 20.26 -13.17 4.01
CA THR A 429 18.96 -12.82 3.44
C THR A 429 17.86 -12.85 4.49
N ASP A 430 17.83 -13.84 5.41
CA ASP A 430 16.90 -13.91 6.54
C ASP A 430 16.99 -12.68 7.46
N ARG A 431 18.20 -12.18 7.71
CA ARG A 431 18.40 -10.95 8.48
C ARG A 431 17.90 -9.70 7.74
N LEU A 432 18.04 -9.66 6.42
CA LEU A 432 17.49 -8.58 5.60
C LEU A 432 15.96 -8.66 5.58
N ASP A 433 15.39 -9.86 5.44
CA ASP A 433 13.95 -10.11 5.47
C ASP A 433 13.32 -9.74 6.82
N ALA A 434 13.93 -10.14 7.95
CA ALA A 434 13.44 -9.77 9.28
C ALA A 434 13.32 -8.24 9.48
N VAL A 435 14.26 -7.48 8.90
CA VAL A 435 14.17 -6.01 8.88
C VAL A 435 13.06 -5.56 7.93
N GLY A 436 12.92 -6.21 6.77
CA GLY A 436 11.87 -5.97 5.77
C GLY A 436 10.47 -6.10 6.37
N ASN A 437 10.20 -7.17 7.10
CA ASN A 437 8.91 -7.39 7.76
C ASN A 437 8.55 -6.31 8.79
N THR A 438 9.54 -5.87 9.58
CA THR A 438 9.33 -4.78 10.53
C THR A 438 9.05 -3.46 9.83
N THR A 439 9.79 -3.13 8.77
CA THR A 439 9.60 -1.89 8.02
C THR A 439 8.29 -1.92 7.21
N ALA A 440 7.92 -3.07 6.65
CA ALA A 440 6.63 -3.24 5.95
C ALA A 440 5.44 -3.05 6.90
N ALA A 441 5.51 -3.55 8.14
CA ALA A 441 4.47 -3.29 9.14
C ALA A 441 4.34 -1.79 9.45
N MET A 442 5.48 -1.10 9.63
CA MET A 442 5.50 0.37 9.82
C MET A 442 4.94 1.11 8.61
N GLY A 443 5.28 0.69 7.39
CA GLY A 443 4.78 1.23 6.12
C GLY A 443 3.26 1.07 6.00
N LYS A 444 2.70 -0.09 6.37
CA LYS A 444 1.25 -0.32 6.41
C LYS A 444 0.56 0.61 7.42
N GLY A 445 1.11 0.78 8.63
CA GLY A 445 0.60 1.74 9.60
C GLY A 445 0.60 3.18 9.07
N PHE A 446 1.68 3.60 8.43
CA PHE A 446 1.79 4.89 7.75
C PHE A 446 0.76 5.03 6.62
N ALA A 447 0.58 4.00 5.78
CA ALA A 447 -0.40 3.99 4.70
C ALA A 447 -1.84 4.17 5.23
N ILE A 448 -2.20 3.52 6.35
CA ILE A 448 -3.51 3.66 6.99
C ILE A 448 -3.71 5.08 7.54
N GLY A 449 -2.73 5.60 8.27
CA GLY A 449 -2.80 6.95 8.83
C GLY A 449 -2.90 8.02 7.73
N SER A 450 -2.13 7.88 6.65
CA SER A 450 -2.20 8.79 5.50
C SER A 450 -3.51 8.66 4.74
N ALA A 451 -4.04 7.45 4.60
CA ALA A 451 -5.35 7.21 4.01
C ALA A 451 -6.48 7.88 4.82
N ALA A 452 -6.40 7.83 6.15
CA ALA A 452 -7.37 8.49 7.03
C ALA A 452 -7.39 10.01 6.82
N LEU A 453 -6.21 10.65 6.82
CA LEU A 453 -6.12 12.10 6.60
C LEU A 453 -6.49 12.49 5.16
N THR A 454 -6.09 11.70 4.17
CA THR A 454 -6.42 11.94 2.76
C THR A 454 -7.93 11.78 2.51
N ALA A 455 -8.54 10.72 3.02
CA ALA A 455 -9.99 10.50 2.89
C ALA A 455 -10.78 11.60 3.59
N LEU A 456 -10.33 12.08 4.77
CA LEU A 456 -10.93 13.23 5.45
C LEU A 456 -10.80 14.50 4.61
N ALA A 457 -9.64 14.79 4.04
CA ALA A 457 -9.43 15.96 3.20
C ALA A 457 -10.28 15.91 1.91
N LEU A 458 -10.40 14.74 1.29
CA LEU A 458 -11.29 14.52 0.15
C LEU A 458 -12.76 14.64 0.54
N PHE A 459 -13.14 14.16 1.73
CA PHE A 459 -14.50 14.32 2.27
C PHE A 459 -14.86 15.80 2.48
N VAL A 460 -13.92 16.58 3.03
CA VAL A 460 -14.09 18.04 3.16
C VAL A 460 -14.23 18.70 1.78
N SER A 461 -13.44 18.26 0.78
CA SER A 461 -13.58 18.75 -0.60
C SER A 461 -14.93 18.39 -1.22
N TYR A 462 -15.45 17.18 -0.95
CA TYR A 462 -16.81 16.78 -1.33
C TYR A 462 -17.87 17.66 -0.68
N ALA A 463 -17.77 17.87 0.64
CA ALA A 463 -18.71 18.70 1.39
C ALA A 463 -18.76 20.14 0.87
N GLU A 464 -17.62 20.71 0.46
CA GLU A 464 -17.53 21.99 -0.22
C GLU A 464 -18.23 21.95 -1.60
N ALA A 465 -17.93 20.94 -2.40
CA ALA A 465 -18.48 20.81 -3.77
C ALA A 465 -20.02 20.72 -3.78
N VAL A 466 -20.63 20.08 -2.78
CA VAL A 466 -22.09 19.93 -2.66
C VAL A 466 -22.71 20.92 -1.67
N LYS A 467 -21.96 21.92 -1.18
CA LYS A 467 -22.38 22.99 -0.25
C LYS A 467 -22.95 22.50 1.08
N LEU A 468 -22.43 21.39 1.58
CA LEU A 468 -22.84 20.86 2.90
C LEU A 468 -22.39 21.74 4.06
N PHE A 469 -21.48 22.69 3.86
CA PHE A 469 -21.13 23.67 4.89
C PHE A 469 -22.24 24.66 5.19
N ASP A 470 -23.13 24.93 4.20
CA ASP A 470 -24.28 25.83 4.38
C ASP A 470 -25.45 25.14 5.10
N THR A 471 -25.63 23.82 4.86
CA THR A 471 -26.77 23.05 5.38
C THR A 471 -26.41 22.15 6.57
N GLY A 472 -25.15 21.82 6.72
CA GLY A 472 -24.64 20.85 7.71
C GLY A 472 -24.96 19.39 7.34
N ILE A 473 -24.33 18.47 8.07
CA ILE A 473 -24.70 17.04 8.08
C ILE A 473 -25.42 16.77 9.39
N ASP A 474 -26.76 16.82 9.33
CA ASP A 474 -27.60 16.64 10.51
C ASP A 474 -27.81 15.14 10.80
N LEU A 475 -27.27 14.68 11.91
CA LEU A 475 -27.45 13.30 12.37
C LEU A 475 -28.88 12.96 12.79
N LEU A 476 -29.77 13.94 12.96
CA LEU A 476 -31.19 13.68 13.19
C LEU A 476 -31.95 13.41 11.89
N ASN A 477 -31.34 13.72 10.73
CA ASN A 477 -31.91 13.37 9.45
C ASN A 477 -31.78 11.87 9.18
N TYR A 478 -32.92 11.17 9.02
CA TYR A 478 -32.95 9.73 8.81
C TYR A 478 -32.14 9.27 7.60
N LYS A 479 -32.08 10.06 6.52
CA LYS A 479 -31.27 9.72 5.34
C LYS A 479 -29.78 9.72 5.67
N VAL A 480 -29.31 10.66 6.48
CA VAL A 480 -27.92 10.75 6.93
C VAL A 480 -27.57 9.54 7.80
N ILE A 481 -28.47 9.17 8.73
CA ILE A 481 -28.28 7.97 9.57
C ILE A 481 -28.23 6.71 8.72
N VAL A 482 -29.12 6.56 7.74
CA VAL A 482 -29.09 5.41 6.81
C VAL A 482 -27.77 5.38 6.04
N GLY A 483 -27.31 6.53 5.51
CA GLY A 483 -26.01 6.65 4.89
C GLY A 483 -24.87 6.22 5.82
N LEU A 484 -24.87 6.70 7.07
CA LEU A 484 -23.87 6.36 8.08
C LEU A 484 -23.80 4.84 8.36
N PHE A 485 -24.95 4.18 8.50
CA PHE A 485 -25.01 2.73 8.72
C PHE A 485 -24.51 1.95 7.50
N ILE A 486 -24.92 2.35 6.28
CA ILE A 486 -24.41 1.72 5.06
C ILE A 486 -22.90 1.91 4.96
N GLY A 487 -22.40 3.14 5.17
CA GLY A 487 -20.97 3.43 5.15
C GLY A 487 -20.20 2.66 6.21
N GLY A 488 -20.72 2.56 7.42
CA GLY A 488 -20.10 1.78 8.50
C GLY A 488 -20.05 0.27 8.22
N MET A 489 -21.05 -0.26 7.52
CA MET A 489 -21.13 -1.67 7.12
C MET A 489 -20.16 -2.00 5.98
N LEU A 490 -19.94 -1.09 5.04
CA LEU A 490 -19.17 -1.37 3.81
C LEU A 490 -17.76 -1.94 4.05
N PRO A 491 -16.91 -1.42 4.95
CA PRO A 491 -15.59 -2.01 5.22
C PRO A 491 -15.65 -3.45 5.71
N PHE A 492 -16.65 -3.80 6.53
CA PHE A 492 -16.88 -5.19 6.98
C PHE A 492 -17.28 -6.08 5.81
N PHE A 493 -18.25 -5.66 5.01
CA PHE A 493 -18.73 -6.43 3.88
C PHE A 493 -17.65 -6.62 2.82
N PHE A 494 -16.90 -5.56 2.51
CA PHE A 494 -15.75 -5.59 1.62
C PHE A 494 -14.67 -6.55 2.10
N SER A 495 -14.35 -6.51 3.41
CA SER A 495 -13.38 -7.45 4.00
C SER A 495 -13.85 -8.89 3.92
N ALA A 496 -15.13 -9.16 4.16
CA ALA A 496 -15.69 -10.50 4.01
C ALA A 496 -15.52 -10.99 2.57
N LEU A 497 -15.85 -10.16 1.57
CA LEU A 497 -15.67 -10.51 0.16
C LEU A 497 -14.21 -10.81 -0.18
N THR A 498 -13.27 -9.98 0.25
CA THR A 498 -11.84 -10.19 -0.05
C THR A 498 -11.27 -11.41 0.67
N MET A 499 -11.68 -11.69 1.90
CA MET A 499 -11.26 -12.88 2.64
C MET A 499 -11.83 -14.17 2.01
N ASP A 500 -13.11 -14.17 1.62
CA ASP A 500 -13.72 -15.30 0.88
C ASP A 500 -13.00 -15.53 -0.45
N SER A 501 -12.61 -14.46 -1.13
CA SER A 501 -11.85 -14.52 -2.38
C SER A 501 -10.48 -15.17 -2.20
N VAL A 502 -9.74 -14.78 -1.16
CA VAL A 502 -8.46 -15.43 -0.80
C VAL A 502 -8.66 -16.90 -0.50
N SER A 503 -9.67 -17.24 0.32
CA SER A 503 -9.97 -18.64 0.68
C SER A 503 -10.28 -19.51 -0.53
N LYS A 504 -11.08 -19.01 -1.49
CA LYS A 504 -11.40 -19.73 -2.73
C LYS A 504 -10.17 -19.91 -3.62
N ALA A 505 -9.33 -18.89 -3.73
CA ALA A 505 -8.11 -18.94 -4.52
C ALA A 505 -7.09 -19.90 -3.89
N ALA A 506 -6.89 -19.82 -2.57
CA ALA A 506 -6.03 -20.70 -1.80
C ALA A 506 -6.46 -22.18 -1.91
N TYR A 507 -7.76 -22.45 -1.86
CA TYR A 507 -8.27 -23.82 -2.03
C TYR A 507 -7.83 -24.44 -3.36
N LYS A 508 -7.94 -23.69 -4.46
CA LYS A 508 -7.49 -24.16 -5.78
C LYS A 508 -5.98 -24.43 -5.81
N MET A 509 -5.20 -23.58 -5.16
CA MET A 509 -3.75 -23.74 -5.06
C MET A 509 -3.38 -24.99 -4.24
N ILE A 510 -4.01 -25.16 -3.07
CA ILE A 510 -3.82 -26.33 -2.21
C ILE A 510 -4.09 -27.64 -2.97
N GLU A 511 -5.20 -27.71 -3.71
CA GLU A 511 -5.55 -28.90 -4.51
C GLU A 511 -4.53 -29.16 -5.62
N GLU A 512 -4.00 -28.11 -6.26
CA GLU A 512 -2.96 -28.26 -7.29
C GLU A 512 -1.63 -28.74 -6.69
N VAL A 513 -1.20 -28.19 -5.58
CA VAL A 513 0.05 -28.62 -4.91
C VAL A 513 -0.07 -30.08 -4.47
N ARG A 514 -1.21 -30.44 -3.85
CA ARG A 514 -1.50 -31.84 -3.48
C ARG A 514 -1.53 -32.77 -4.70
N ARG A 515 -2.13 -32.32 -5.82
CA ARG A 515 -2.16 -33.08 -7.07
C ARG A 515 -0.75 -33.36 -7.56
N GLN A 516 0.11 -32.35 -7.60
CA GLN A 516 1.48 -32.50 -8.06
C GLN A 516 2.29 -33.44 -7.17
N PHE A 517 2.19 -33.32 -5.84
CA PHE A 517 2.87 -34.24 -4.91
C PHE A 517 2.42 -35.70 -5.08
N ARG A 518 1.18 -35.95 -5.49
CA ARG A 518 0.66 -37.32 -5.74
C ARG A 518 1.00 -37.87 -7.12
N THR A 519 1.08 -36.99 -8.14
CA THR A 519 1.11 -37.41 -9.55
C THR A 519 2.46 -37.28 -10.22
N ILE A 520 3.35 -36.40 -9.72
CA ILE A 520 4.69 -36.23 -10.27
C ILE A 520 5.67 -37.15 -9.54
N PRO A 521 6.19 -38.21 -10.22
CA PRO A 521 7.11 -39.15 -9.58
C PRO A 521 8.40 -38.44 -9.14
N GLY A 522 8.86 -38.72 -7.92
CA GLY A 522 10.12 -38.21 -7.40
C GLY A 522 10.14 -36.75 -7.00
N ILE A 523 8.98 -36.08 -6.92
CA ILE A 523 8.92 -34.66 -6.54
C ILE A 523 9.36 -34.45 -5.10
N LEU A 524 8.91 -35.28 -4.16
CA LEU A 524 9.30 -35.18 -2.74
C LEU A 524 10.75 -35.61 -2.49
N GLU A 525 11.28 -36.50 -3.32
CA GLU A 525 12.69 -36.95 -3.29
C GLU A 525 13.62 -35.93 -4.00
N GLY A 526 13.07 -34.88 -4.63
CA GLY A 526 13.86 -33.87 -5.33
C GLY A 526 14.38 -34.30 -6.72
N THR A 527 13.93 -35.42 -7.24
CA THR A 527 14.29 -35.92 -8.59
C THR A 527 13.26 -35.55 -9.65
N GLY A 528 12.00 -35.35 -9.26
CA GLY A 528 10.93 -34.82 -10.10
C GLY A 528 10.96 -33.28 -10.16
N LYS A 529 10.53 -32.70 -11.28
CA LYS A 529 10.41 -31.25 -11.45
C LYS A 529 8.99 -30.79 -11.18
N PRO A 530 8.75 -29.84 -10.25
CA PRO A 530 7.44 -29.22 -10.06
C PRO A 530 7.00 -28.44 -11.31
N ASP A 531 5.68 -28.39 -11.53
CA ASP A 531 5.07 -27.51 -12.52
C ASP A 531 4.68 -26.17 -11.86
N TYR A 532 5.66 -25.26 -11.80
CA TYR A 532 5.47 -23.91 -11.27
C TYR A 532 4.48 -23.09 -12.10
N THR A 533 4.43 -23.30 -13.42
CA THR A 533 3.60 -22.54 -14.37
C THR A 533 2.12 -22.72 -14.06
N SER A 534 1.69 -23.93 -13.75
CA SER A 534 0.30 -24.22 -13.37
C SER A 534 -0.10 -23.48 -12.09
N CYS A 535 0.76 -23.42 -11.09
CA CYS A 535 0.49 -22.70 -9.85
C CYS A 535 0.37 -21.17 -10.10
N VAL A 536 1.27 -20.58 -10.87
CA VAL A 536 1.19 -19.16 -11.27
C VAL A 536 -0.10 -18.87 -12.04
N ALA A 537 -0.49 -19.74 -12.98
CA ALA A 537 -1.71 -19.57 -13.76
C ALA A 537 -2.98 -19.65 -12.90
N ILE A 538 -3.04 -20.57 -11.93
CA ILE A 538 -4.17 -20.73 -11.01
C ILE A 538 -4.33 -19.50 -10.13
N SER A 539 -3.25 -19.01 -9.48
CA SER A 539 -3.30 -17.77 -8.68
C SER A 539 -3.73 -16.57 -9.52
N THR A 540 -3.17 -16.42 -10.73
CA THR A 540 -3.55 -15.34 -11.66
C THR A 540 -5.04 -15.38 -11.97
N GLN A 541 -5.55 -16.51 -12.44
CA GLN A 541 -6.96 -16.63 -12.85
C GLN A 541 -7.91 -16.42 -11.68
N ALA A 542 -7.58 -16.95 -10.50
CA ALA A 542 -8.39 -16.79 -9.30
C ALA A 542 -8.43 -15.33 -8.86
N ALA A 543 -7.28 -14.67 -8.76
CA ALA A 543 -7.18 -13.27 -8.36
C ALA A 543 -7.97 -12.34 -9.29
N LEU A 544 -7.83 -12.52 -10.61
CA LEU A 544 -8.51 -11.71 -11.62
C LEU A 544 -10.03 -11.86 -11.59
N HIS A 545 -10.54 -13.05 -11.29
CA HIS A 545 -11.99 -13.29 -11.17
C HIS A 545 -12.55 -12.69 -9.88
N GLU A 546 -11.86 -12.92 -8.78
CA GLU A 546 -12.35 -12.57 -7.44
C GLU A 546 -12.23 -11.06 -7.11
N MET A 547 -11.32 -10.30 -7.76
CA MET A 547 -11.17 -8.87 -7.51
C MET A 547 -12.31 -8.00 -8.07
N LEU A 548 -13.14 -8.54 -9.00
CA LEU A 548 -14.15 -7.75 -9.71
C LEU A 548 -15.26 -7.25 -8.79
N VAL A 549 -15.79 -8.12 -7.94
CA VAL A 549 -16.93 -7.78 -7.07
C VAL A 549 -16.57 -6.70 -6.05
N PRO A 550 -15.47 -6.83 -5.29
CA PRO A 550 -15.01 -5.75 -4.41
C PRO A 550 -14.75 -4.43 -5.15
N GLY A 551 -14.13 -4.51 -6.34
CA GLY A 551 -13.81 -3.32 -7.14
C GLY A 551 -15.04 -2.55 -7.61
N VAL A 552 -16.05 -3.25 -8.09
CA VAL A 552 -17.31 -2.66 -8.56
C VAL A 552 -18.12 -2.07 -7.39
N LEU A 553 -18.12 -2.74 -6.23
CA LEU A 553 -18.81 -2.28 -5.00
C LEU A 553 -18.36 -0.89 -4.59
N ALA A 554 -17.05 -0.61 -4.64
CA ALA A 554 -16.47 0.67 -4.24
C ALA A 554 -16.98 1.88 -5.08
N VAL A 555 -17.42 1.63 -6.31
CA VAL A 555 -17.99 2.66 -7.19
C VAL A 555 -19.51 2.71 -7.09
N ILE A 556 -20.18 1.53 -7.08
CA ILE A 556 -21.66 1.49 -7.08
C ILE A 556 -22.25 1.98 -5.76
N ALA A 557 -21.62 1.72 -4.62
CA ALA A 557 -22.16 2.10 -3.31
C ALA A 557 -22.33 3.63 -3.16
N PRO A 558 -21.30 4.48 -3.37
CA PRO A 558 -21.47 5.93 -3.29
C PRO A 558 -22.40 6.48 -4.38
N MET A 559 -22.36 5.91 -5.60
CA MET A 559 -23.27 6.32 -6.67
C MET A 559 -24.73 6.03 -6.32
N GLY A 560 -25.01 4.83 -5.81
CA GLY A 560 -26.36 4.42 -5.42
C GLY A 560 -26.91 5.29 -4.28
N VAL A 561 -26.15 5.51 -3.22
CA VAL A 561 -26.59 6.33 -2.09
C VAL A 561 -26.75 7.81 -2.51
N GLY A 562 -25.81 8.35 -3.29
CA GLY A 562 -25.89 9.74 -3.77
C GLY A 562 -27.11 10.00 -4.66
N ILE A 563 -27.45 9.07 -5.56
CA ILE A 563 -28.61 9.19 -6.45
C ILE A 563 -29.92 8.93 -5.69
N LEU A 564 -29.99 7.91 -4.87
CA LEU A 564 -31.24 7.49 -4.23
C LEU A 564 -31.58 8.35 -3.00
N LEU A 565 -30.60 8.59 -2.12
CA LEU A 565 -30.81 9.25 -0.83
C LEU A 565 -30.32 10.70 -0.76
N GLY A 566 -29.48 11.10 -1.74
CA GLY A 566 -29.01 12.48 -1.87
C GLY A 566 -27.64 12.75 -1.22
N THR A 567 -27.18 13.98 -1.38
CA THR A 567 -25.81 14.41 -1.05
C THR A 567 -25.51 14.35 0.44
N ALA A 568 -26.47 14.67 1.32
CA ALA A 568 -26.29 14.61 2.77
C ALA A 568 -26.16 13.16 3.27
N ALA A 569 -26.97 12.23 2.73
CA ALA A 569 -26.85 10.79 3.03
C ALA A 569 -25.52 10.20 2.54
N LEU A 570 -25.04 10.64 1.36
CA LEU A 570 -23.72 10.25 0.88
C LEU A 570 -22.61 10.78 1.81
N GLY A 571 -22.76 12.00 2.35
CA GLY A 571 -21.88 12.50 3.42
C GLY A 571 -21.87 11.58 4.64
N GLY A 572 -23.05 11.09 5.06
CA GLY A 572 -23.17 10.07 6.11
C GLY A 572 -22.42 8.77 5.77
N LEU A 573 -22.57 8.27 4.53
CA LEU A 573 -21.87 7.07 4.06
C LEU A 573 -20.36 7.25 4.15
N LEU A 574 -19.83 8.38 3.65
CA LEU A 574 -18.39 8.66 3.67
C LEU A 574 -17.86 8.75 5.10
N ALA A 575 -18.58 9.41 6.00
CA ALA A 575 -18.21 9.49 7.43
C ALA A 575 -18.20 8.10 8.09
N GLY A 576 -19.24 7.29 7.86
CA GLY A 576 -19.33 5.93 8.41
C GLY A 576 -18.21 5.02 7.90
N SER A 577 -17.96 5.05 6.60
CA SER A 577 -16.90 4.23 5.99
C SER A 577 -15.50 4.66 6.44
N LEU A 578 -15.26 5.96 6.62
CA LEU A 578 -13.99 6.48 7.12
C LEU A 578 -13.70 5.95 8.54
N VAL A 579 -14.64 6.09 9.46
CA VAL A 579 -14.45 5.67 10.85
C VAL A 579 -14.23 4.17 10.95
N THR A 580 -15.14 3.37 10.40
CA THR A 580 -15.04 1.90 10.48
C THR A 580 -13.87 1.36 9.64
N GLY A 581 -13.61 1.96 8.49
CA GLY A 581 -12.51 1.56 7.62
C GLY A 581 -11.15 1.77 8.25
N VAL A 582 -10.90 2.92 8.89
CA VAL A 582 -9.63 3.18 9.60
C VAL A 582 -9.44 2.20 10.76
N LEU A 583 -10.49 1.97 11.56
CA LEU A 583 -10.42 1.03 12.69
C LEU A 583 -10.15 -0.40 12.22
N MET A 584 -10.85 -0.87 11.17
CA MET A 584 -10.66 -2.20 10.62
C MET A 584 -9.31 -2.38 9.96
N ALA A 585 -8.84 -1.40 9.19
CA ALA A 585 -7.54 -1.46 8.55
C ALA A 585 -6.41 -1.56 9.58
N LEU A 586 -6.43 -0.73 10.63
CA LEU A 586 -5.47 -0.81 11.74
C LEU A 586 -5.54 -2.17 12.45
N PHE A 587 -6.75 -2.61 12.80
CA PHE A 587 -6.96 -3.90 13.44
C PHE A 587 -6.38 -5.05 12.61
N MET A 588 -6.77 -5.15 11.35
CA MET A 588 -6.40 -6.27 10.49
C MET A 588 -4.90 -6.27 10.18
N SER A 589 -4.34 -5.14 9.78
CA SER A 589 -2.91 -5.05 9.44
C SER A 589 -2.02 -5.35 10.64
N ASN A 590 -2.35 -4.83 11.82
CA ASN A 590 -1.55 -5.04 13.01
C ASN A 590 -1.72 -6.44 13.61
N ALA A 591 -2.92 -7.02 13.57
CA ALA A 591 -3.14 -8.41 13.98
C ALA A 591 -2.32 -9.36 13.13
N GLY A 592 -2.43 -9.23 11.79
CA GLY A 592 -1.68 -10.06 10.85
C GLY A 592 -0.17 -9.93 11.01
N GLY A 593 0.36 -8.70 11.10
CA GLY A 593 1.78 -8.46 11.34
C GLY A 593 2.28 -8.99 12.69
N ALA A 594 1.44 -8.97 13.72
CA ALA A 594 1.81 -9.50 15.03
C ALA A 594 1.84 -11.04 15.06
N TRP A 595 0.95 -11.73 14.33
CA TRP A 595 1.00 -13.20 14.18
C TRP A 595 2.24 -13.65 13.40
N ASP A 596 2.52 -13.02 12.27
CA ASP A 596 3.68 -13.33 11.44
C ASP A 596 4.99 -13.19 12.25
N ASN A 597 5.16 -12.04 12.91
CA ASN A 597 6.35 -11.85 13.74
C ASN A 597 6.38 -12.72 15.00
N ALA A 598 5.25 -13.21 15.50
CA ALA A 598 5.24 -14.23 16.55
C ALA A 598 5.74 -15.59 16.06
N LYS A 599 5.38 -15.99 14.83
CA LYS A 599 5.92 -17.18 14.15
C LYS A 599 7.44 -17.05 14.00
N LYS A 600 7.92 -15.93 13.44
CA LYS A 600 9.36 -15.67 13.25
C LYS A 600 10.13 -15.65 14.59
N TYR A 601 9.56 -15.04 15.63
CA TYR A 601 10.15 -15.04 16.97
C TYR A 601 10.32 -16.46 17.54
N ILE A 602 9.37 -17.36 17.28
CA ILE A 602 9.49 -18.78 17.66
C ILE A 602 10.56 -19.47 16.82
N GLU A 603 10.62 -19.22 15.51
CA GLU A 603 11.62 -19.80 14.59
C GLU A 603 13.07 -19.44 14.94
N GLU A 604 13.30 -18.29 15.57
CA GLU A 604 14.60 -17.87 16.14
C GLU A 604 15.08 -18.73 17.31
N GLY A 605 14.30 -19.72 17.74
CA GLY A 605 14.65 -20.67 18.81
C GLY A 605 13.90 -20.45 20.11
N ASN A 606 12.99 -19.48 20.19
CA ASN A 606 12.13 -19.26 21.36
C ASN A 606 11.01 -20.31 21.40
N HIS A 607 10.46 -20.62 22.58
CA HIS A 607 9.31 -21.51 22.77
C HIS A 607 9.43 -22.88 22.07
N GLY A 608 10.65 -23.43 21.98
CA GLY A 608 10.93 -24.72 21.36
C GLY A 608 11.40 -24.66 19.90
N GLY A 609 11.40 -23.49 19.29
CA GLY A 609 11.93 -23.25 17.94
C GLY A 609 11.10 -23.86 16.80
N LYS A 610 11.69 -23.85 15.61
CA LYS A 610 11.07 -24.36 14.38
C LYS A 610 10.69 -25.84 14.50
N GLY A 611 9.46 -26.20 14.13
CA GLY A 611 8.93 -27.56 14.20
C GLY A 611 8.29 -27.95 15.55
N SER A 612 8.36 -27.08 16.59
CA SER A 612 7.67 -27.29 17.87
C SER A 612 6.13 -27.18 17.73
N GLU A 613 5.39 -27.61 18.76
CA GLU A 613 3.93 -27.43 18.82
C GLU A 613 3.56 -25.94 18.82
N ALA A 614 4.33 -25.12 19.53
CA ALA A 614 4.16 -23.66 19.52
C ALA A 614 4.37 -23.08 18.11
N HIS A 615 5.38 -23.55 17.36
CA HIS A 615 5.58 -23.13 15.97
C HIS A 615 4.39 -23.49 15.08
N ARG A 616 3.86 -24.73 15.18
CA ARG A 616 2.69 -25.16 14.40
C ARG A 616 1.46 -24.32 14.71
N ALA A 617 1.23 -23.97 15.98
CA ALA A 617 0.16 -23.10 16.40
C ALA A 617 0.34 -21.67 15.86
N ALA A 618 1.58 -21.16 15.85
CA ALA A 618 1.91 -19.84 15.32
C ALA A 618 1.71 -19.76 13.80
N VAL A 619 2.08 -20.84 13.05
CA VAL A 619 1.80 -20.93 11.60
C VAL A 619 0.29 -20.83 11.30
N VAL A 620 -0.56 -21.47 12.11
CA VAL A 620 -2.03 -21.33 11.96
C VAL A 620 -2.46 -19.87 12.20
N GLY A 621 -1.89 -19.21 13.20
CA GLY A 621 -2.16 -17.80 13.47
C GLY A 621 -1.75 -16.89 12.32
N ASP A 622 -0.58 -17.11 11.75
CA ASP A 622 -0.05 -16.39 10.58
C ASP A 622 -0.93 -16.60 9.35
N THR A 623 -1.29 -17.84 9.04
CA THR A 623 -2.22 -18.16 7.93
C THR A 623 -3.58 -17.45 8.06
N VAL A 624 -4.11 -17.27 9.27
CA VAL A 624 -5.31 -16.45 9.53
C VAL A 624 -5.01 -14.96 9.34
N GLY A 625 -3.82 -14.52 9.73
CA GLY A 625 -3.38 -13.13 9.65
C GLY A 625 -3.03 -12.65 8.23
N ASP A 626 -2.63 -13.55 7.35
CA ASP A 626 -2.21 -13.24 5.99
C ASP A 626 -3.27 -12.48 5.16
N PRO A 627 -4.51 -12.98 5.04
CA PRO A 627 -5.56 -12.21 4.38
C PRO A 627 -5.83 -10.84 5.04
N PHE A 628 -5.62 -10.74 6.36
CA PHE A 628 -5.81 -9.51 7.11
C PHE A 628 -4.76 -8.46 6.75
N LYS A 629 -3.47 -8.83 6.82
CA LYS A 629 -2.36 -7.86 6.68
C LYS A 629 -2.07 -7.48 5.22
N ASP A 630 -2.30 -8.39 4.26
CA ASP A 630 -1.80 -8.24 2.89
C ASP A 630 -2.91 -8.09 1.84
N THR A 631 -4.17 -8.43 2.17
CA THR A 631 -5.31 -8.28 1.26
C THR A 631 -6.35 -7.32 1.80
N SER A 632 -7.11 -7.72 2.82
CA SER A 632 -8.29 -6.97 3.29
C SER A 632 -7.91 -5.64 3.95
N GLY A 633 -6.98 -5.65 4.89
CA GLY A 633 -6.55 -4.44 5.62
C GLY A 633 -6.10 -3.31 4.69
N PRO A 634 -5.09 -3.53 3.84
CA PRO A 634 -4.63 -2.53 2.90
C PRO A 634 -5.67 -2.12 1.85
N SER A 635 -6.53 -3.04 1.40
CA SER A 635 -7.56 -2.74 0.42
C SER A 635 -8.67 -1.82 0.96
N ILE A 636 -8.95 -1.87 2.27
CA ILE A 636 -9.87 -0.93 2.94
C ILE A 636 -9.36 0.51 2.82
N ASN A 637 -8.04 0.73 2.88
CA ASN A 637 -7.46 2.07 2.72
C ASN A 637 -7.85 2.70 1.39
N ILE A 638 -7.84 1.88 0.33
CA ILE A 638 -8.20 2.32 -1.01
C ILE A 638 -9.72 2.48 -1.12
N LEU A 639 -10.49 1.55 -0.55
CA LEU A 639 -11.95 1.61 -0.55
C LEU A 639 -12.46 2.95 -0.03
N ILE A 640 -12.00 3.41 1.15
CA ILE A 640 -12.47 4.65 1.77
C ILE A 640 -12.10 5.88 0.93
N LYS A 641 -10.93 5.88 0.29
CA LYS A 641 -10.49 6.96 -0.58
C LYS A 641 -11.25 6.96 -1.91
N LEU A 642 -11.34 5.80 -2.57
CA LEU A 642 -12.03 5.68 -3.86
C LEU A 642 -13.50 6.09 -3.75
N MET A 643 -14.22 5.63 -2.72
CA MET A 643 -15.60 6.05 -2.50
C MET A 643 -15.73 7.56 -2.36
N THR A 644 -14.78 8.18 -1.67
CA THR A 644 -14.77 9.64 -1.47
C THR A 644 -14.43 10.39 -2.77
N VAL A 645 -13.48 9.87 -3.56
CA VAL A 645 -13.14 10.46 -4.87
C VAL A 645 -14.29 10.29 -5.86
N VAL A 646 -14.98 9.15 -5.87
CA VAL A 646 -16.21 8.94 -6.66
C VAL A 646 -17.27 9.97 -6.27
N ALA A 647 -17.50 10.15 -4.97
CA ALA A 647 -18.45 11.14 -4.47
C ALA A 647 -18.07 12.56 -4.92
N LEU A 648 -16.80 12.93 -4.84
CA LEU A 648 -16.30 14.24 -5.24
C LEU A 648 -16.45 14.47 -6.75
N VAL A 649 -16.04 13.53 -7.59
CA VAL A 649 -16.08 13.66 -9.06
C VAL A 649 -17.51 13.71 -9.56
N PHE A 650 -18.40 12.88 -9.01
CA PHE A 650 -19.82 12.84 -9.40
C PHE A 650 -20.71 13.81 -8.62
N ALA A 651 -20.18 14.68 -7.78
CA ALA A 651 -20.92 15.69 -7.04
C ALA A 651 -21.88 16.52 -7.93
N PRO A 652 -21.49 16.99 -9.14
CA PRO A 652 -22.40 17.71 -10.03
C PRO A 652 -23.62 16.87 -10.46
N VAL A 653 -23.44 15.56 -10.67
CA VAL A 653 -24.55 14.65 -11.03
C VAL A 653 -25.53 14.53 -9.86
N PHE A 654 -25.03 14.36 -8.64
CA PHE A 654 -25.89 14.25 -7.46
C PHE A 654 -26.71 15.51 -7.19
N LEU A 655 -26.13 16.69 -7.44
CA LEU A 655 -26.85 17.97 -7.31
C LEU A 655 -27.97 18.13 -8.35
N LEU A 656 -27.87 17.50 -9.52
CA LEU A 656 -28.94 17.50 -10.51
C LEU A 656 -30.13 16.62 -10.13
N VAL A 657 -29.90 15.60 -9.29
CA VAL A 657 -30.96 14.70 -8.85
C VAL A 657 -31.77 15.38 -7.73
N ASN A 658 -32.96 15.91 -8.07
CA ASN A 658 -33.86 16.54 -7.12
C ASN A 658 -33.17 17.59 -6.23
N ALA A 659 -32.32 18.44 -6.83
CA ALA A 659 -31.53 19.46 -6.14
C ALA A 659 -30.66 18.90 -5.00
N GLY A 660 -30.13 17.69 -5.18
CA GLY A 660 -29.28 17.01 -4.19
C GLY A 660 -30.03 16.23 -3.10
N MET A 661 -31.36 16.21 -3.13
CA MET A 661 -32.19 15.49 -2.13
C MET A 661 -32.33 13.98 -2.42
N GLY A 662 -31.93 13.53 -3.63
CA GLY A 662 -32.11 12.15 -4.07
C GLY A 662 -33.48 11.83 -4.61
N LEU A 663 -33.67 10.59 -5.07
CA LEU A 663 -34.92 10.12 -5.66
C LEU A 663 -35.94 9.64 -4.59
N LEU A 664 -35.48 9.21 -3.42
CA LEU A 664 -36.26 8.72 -2.28
C LEU A 664 -36.32 9.82 -1.16
#